data_c9c7320d7c9e9e0662460de3906e86a4
#
_entry.id   c9c7320d7c9e9e0662460de3906e86a4
#
_cell.length_a   1.000
_cell.length_b   1.000
_cell.length_c   1.000
_cell.angle_alpha   90.00
_cell.angle_beta   90.00
_cell.angle_gamma   90.00
#
_symmetry.space_group_name_H-M   'P 1'
#
loop_
_entity.id
_entity.type
_entity.pdbx_description
1 polymer ?
#
loop_
_entity_poly.entity_id
_entity_poly.type
_entity_poly.pdbx_seq_one_letter_code
_entity_poly.pdbx_strand_id
1 'polypeptide(L)'
;MRKSLLVLAIGMALTGSAFGLTVDDSNSPYETDISAGSGGLTVTDAGKVINNSIYIGDPSTSLNETFKNDGQITTGVLDIFATQTPKFNGSIIATEKFIYKGTGDNSYDVALNSIVETPLLVIRDEKIKQTGLKVSTQENINGIQAIEVVSQGGKTGLIVNGQDLKLPENIWLRHLGTDNDARVELYAGSSAYLTNLYAEGESTKIQLNGSSSAVVENIYVAKGEGSHLNIQSELGGDLDAVNQITLHNITVGEGASIRASVYTDANNYKKDRPDLLIKGDHLNITLEKDAKADFGGYKEDGDHTWRPEDIIFSADSLTVNIADSRSDNKIYFSGVEGNLKTELTNITLIADASNNTGNVTDDLNQLANIAYTNTKEDLDGDGLKDNNLQCLGGINIVQEASDIYDGATATVANGCPNCTITNVRIQDNPNVHGIAEMAALGLHIWRNEIDDMHRRVGELRDSSAQSNGLWTRVYHGKAEYGDQNVTNRYTAFQFGYDRQVRDGFWLGGAFSYTDGDNSFDYGDGDSDLYTFSGYGSWLFKNGVYLDLVGKVGRMKNAFDIRFNDIKSTGDYHTNAASLSAEMGWRYFATEELYLEPQVQMWYGHVFDADYHTSTGIKVENDSVDSLVGRVGVKMGYKDSQGRGGVFLKASVLHDWEGDAKFRYSKGANVSRTLTESLGGTWYEYGLGADYNATDQVHLYADLEAGNGGEVDTDYRFNVGVRYAW
;
A
#
# COMPACT_ATOMS: atom_id res chain seq x y z
N MET A 1 -60.17 1.26 34.35
CA MET A 1 -60.60 -0.13 34.45
C MET A 1 -59.91 -0.90 33.40
N ARG A 2 -58.80 -1.53 33.76
CA ARG A 2 -58.01 -2.38 32.89
C ARG A 2 -58.64 -3.79 32.99
N LYS A 3 -59.15 -4.33 31.91
CA LYS A 3 -59.44 -5.75 31.78
C LYS A 3 -58.22 -6.46 31.30
N SER A 4 -57.53 -7.11 32.20
CA SER A 4 -56.53 -8.14 31.88
C SER A 4 -57.28 -9.35 31.34
N LEU A 5 -57.17 -9.60 30.03
CA LEU A 5 -57.53 -10.90 29.47
C LEU A 5 -56.32 -11.80 29.68
N LEU A 6 -56.48 -12.75 30.59
CA LEU A 6 -55.59 -13.89 30.75
C LEU A 6 -55.87 -14.81 29.55
N VAL A 7 -55.00 -14.72 28.53
CA VAL A 7 -55.00 -15.72 27.45
C VAL A 7 -54.24 -16.92 27.98
N LEU A 8 -55.02 -17.95 28.32
CA LEU A 8 -54.52 -19.27 28.65
C LEU A 8 -53.88 -19.84 27.36
N ALA A 9 -52.56 -19.76 27.24
CA ALA A 9 -51.84 -20.47 26.18
C ALA A 9 -51.98 -21.98 26.46
N ILE A 10 -52.93 -22.61 25.85
CA ILE A 10 -52.94 -24.06 25.72
C ILE A 10 -51.93 -24.37 24.59
N GLY A 11 -50.70 -24.60 24.99
CA GLY A 11 -49.74 -25.24 24.13
C GLY A 11 -50.20 -26.66 23.85
N MET A 12 -50.97 -26.84 22.81
CA MET A 12 -51.10 -28.16 22.20
C MET A 12 -49.80 -28.38 21.39
N ALA A 13 -48.84 -28.97 22.07
CA ALA A 13 -47.86 -29.77 21.36
C ALA A 13 -48.68 -30.88 20.67
N LEU A 14 -49.01 -30.69 19.41
CA LEU A 14 -49.48 -31.75 18.53
C LEU A 14 -48.33 -32.72 18.29
N THR A 15 -48.02 -33.52 19.30
CA THR A 15 -47.20 -34.71 19.14
C THR A 15 -48.05 -35.77 18.47
N GLY A 16 -47.79 -36.04 17.19
CA GLY A 16 -48.12 -37.26 16.52
C GLY A 16 -49.51 -37.41 15.97
N SER A 17 -49.97 -36.58 15.07
CA SER A 17 -51.02 -36.95 14.13
C SER A 17 -50.45 -37.09 12.71
N ALA A 18 -50.76 -38.15 12.03
CA ALA A 18 -50.35 -38.47 10.68
C ALA A 18 -51.02 -37.59 9.59
N PHE A 19 -51.57 -36.44 9.98
CA PHE A 19 -52.30 -35.52 9.09
C PHE A 19 -51.66 -34.17 9.14
N GLY A 20 -51.22 -33.69 7.95
CA GLY A 20 -50.66 -32.35 7.79
C GLY A 20 -51.68 -31.24 8.02
N LEU A 21 -51.21 -30.05 8.40
CA LEU A 21 -52.03 -28.85 8.50
C LEU A 21 -52.37 -28.34 7.10
N THR A 22 -53.68 -28.16 6.82
CA THR A 22 -54.16 -27.47 5.62
C THR A 22 -54.72 -26.10 6.01
N VAL A 23 -54.26 -25.06 5.40
CA VAL A 23 -54.79 -23.69 5.53
C VAL A 23 -55.52 -23.33 4.25
N ASP A 24 -56.84 -23.08 4.38
CA ASP A 24 -57.74 -22.71 3.28
C ASP A 24 -58.63 -21.53 3.72
N ASP A 25 -59.66 -21.20 2.93
CA ASP A 25 -60.59 -20.10 3.23
C ASP A 25 -61.27 -20.24 4.59
N SER A 26 -61.43 -21.45 5.11
CA SER A 26 -62.19 -21.68 6.34
C SER A 26 -61.42 -21.40 7.62
N ASN A 27 -60.08 -21.44 7.56
CA ASN A 27 -59.17 -21.16 8.67
C ASN A 27 -58.09 -20.08 8.38
N SER A 28 -58.28 -19.29 7.33
CA SER A 28 -57.43 -18.18 6.93
C SER A 28 -57.89 -16.86 7.55
N PRO A 29 -56.98 -15.94 8.01
CA PRO A 29 -55.55 -16.17 8.20
C PRO A 29 -55.25 -17.05 9.41
N TYR A 30 -54.27 -17.95 9.28
CA TYR A 30 -53.75 -18.75 10.37
C TYR A 30 -52.62 -18.03 11.08
N GLU A 31 -52.81 -17.72 12.36
CA GLU A 31 -51.91 -16.77 13.10
C GLU A 31 -51.12 -17.45 14.24
N THR A 32 -51.11 -18.75 14.36
CA THR A 32 -50.34 -19.47 15.38
C THR A 32 -49.04 -20.02 14.80
N ASP A 33 -47.98 -20.01 15.61
CA ASP A 33 -46.71 -20.63 15.22
C ASP A 33 -46.93 -22.11 14.85
N ILE A 34 -46.33 -22.49 13.72
CA ILE A 34 -46.50 -23.82 13.17
C ILE A 34 -45.20 -24.60 13.39
N SER A 35 -45.35 -25.74 14.09
CA SER A 35 -44.34 -26.79 14.15
C SER A 35 -45.01 -28.09 13.75
N ALA A 36 -44.94 -28.39 12.44
CA ALA A 36 -45.57 -29.60 11.91
C ALA A 36 -44.56 -30.75 11.89
N GLY A 37 -44.75 -31.73 12.77
CA GLY A 37 -43.94 -32.95 12.81
C GLY A 37 -44.27 -33.89 11.66
N SER A 38 -45.33 -34.65 11.73
CA SER A 38 -45.70 -35.62 10.69
C SER A 38 -46.87 -35.16 9.86
N GLY A 39 -46.67 -34.98 8.55
CA GLY A 39 -47.75 -34.63 7.60
C GLY A 39 -47.59 -33.30 6.88
N GLY A 40 -46.76 -32.39 7.41
CA GLY A 40 -46.38 -31.16 6.73
C GLY A 40 -47.43 -30.05 6.73
N LEU A 41 -47.25 -29.04 5.86
CA LEU A 41 -48.13 -27.89 5.68
C LEU A 41 -48.61 -27.80 4.23
N THR A 42 -49.90 -27.59 4.03
CA THR A 42 -50.52 -27.25 2.76
C THR A 42 -51.28 -25.94 2.89
N VAL A 43 -50.91 -24.93 2.07
CA VAL A 43 -51.62 -23.66 1.96
C VAL A 43 -52.28 -23.64 0.59
N THR A 44 -53.60 -23.54 0.54
CA THR A 44 -54.34 -23.47 -0.73
C THR A 44 -54.35 -22.06 -1.31
N ASP A 45 -54.79 -21.89 -2.55
CA ASP A 45 -54.78 -20.57 -3.25
C ASP A 45 -55.50 -19.46 -2.46
N ALA A 46 -56.53 -19.80 -1.68
CA ALA A 46 -57.26 -18.87 -0.82
C ALA A 46 -56.70 -18.78 0.59
N GLY A 47 -55.76 -19.68 0.95
CA GLY A 47 -55.19 -19.76 2.27
C GLY A 47 -54.15 -18.68 2.56
N LYS A 48 -54.19 -18.14 3.78
CA LYS A 48 -53.24 -17.17 4.26
C LYS A 48 -52.68 -17.54 5.62
N VAL A 49 -51.37 -17.57 5.77
CA VAL A 49 -50.67 -17.81 7.03
C VAL A 49 -49.92 -16.55 7.44
N ILE A 50 -50.12 -16.12 8.69
CA ILE A 50 -49.40 -14.98 9.29
C ILE A 50 -48.96 -15.40 10.69
N ASN A 51 -47.66 -15.60 10.92
CA ASN A 51 -47.13 -15.95 12.24
C ASN A 51 -45.66 -15.55 12.40
N ASN A 52 -45.07 -15.81 13.58
CA ASN A 52 -43.67 -15.45 13.85
C ASN A 52 -42.68 -16.49 13.31
N SER A 53 -43.03 -17.77 13.31
CA SER A 53 -42.17 -18.82 12.81
C SER A 53 -42.90 -20.03 12.32
N ILE A 54 -42.40 -20.64 11.26
CA ILE A 54 -42.88 -21.86 10.66
C ILE A 54 -41.73 -22.85 10.57
N TYR A 55 -41.88 -24.00 11.25
CA TYR A 55 -40.95 -25.12 11.20
C TYR A 55 -41.66 -26.34 10.65
N ILE A 56 -41.18 -26.87 9.55
CA ILE A 56 -41.74 -28.07 8.92
C ILE A 56 -40.69 -29.14 8.83
N GLY A 57 -40.97 -30.29 9.44
CA GLY A 57 -40.11 -31.44 9.42
C GLY A 57 -39.03 -31.46 10.50
N ASP A 58 -38.59 -32.67 10.79
CA ASP A 58 -37.49 -32.96 11.70
C ASP A 58 -36.53 -33.95 11.00
N PRO A 59 -35.26 -33.56 10.75
CA PRO A 59 -34.31 -34.45 10.09
C PRO A 59 -34.02 -35.75 10.87
N SER A 60 -34.44 -35.84 12.14
CA SER A 60 -34.29 -37.05 12.97
C SER A 60 -35.39 -38.06 12.79
N THR A 61 -36.50 -37.70 12.14
CA THR A 61 -37.64 -38.56 11.93
C THR A 61 -37.79 -38.99 10.46
N SER A 62 -38.15 -40.23 10.20
CA SER A 62 -38.37 -40.77 8.85
C SER A 62 -39.82 -40.64 8.37
N LEU A 63 -40.52 -39.60 8.79
CA LEU A 63 -41.96 -39.44 8.50
C LEU A 63 -42.16 -38.70 7.16
N ASN A 64 -43.21 -39.03 6.40
CA ASN A 64 -43.57 -38.42 5.13
C ASN A 64 -44.18 -37.03 5.35
N GLU A 65 -43.32 -36.03 5.35
CA GLU A 65 -43.68 -34.62 5.51
C GLU A 65 -43.80 -33.94 4.16
N THR A 66 -44.86 -33.18 3.96
CA THR A 66 -45.15 -32.47 2.74
C THR A 66 -45.18 -30.95 2.98
N PHE A 67 -44.64 -30.19 2.05
CA PHE A 67 -44.85 -28.75 2.01
C PHE A 67 -45.47 -28.39 0.66
N LYS A 68 -46.61 -27.72 0.72
CA LYS A 68 -47.26 -27.17 -0.47
C LYS A 68 -47.80 -25.78 -0.17
N ASN A 69 -47.34 -24.79 -0.89
CA ASN A 69 -47.83 -23.42 -0.83
C ASN A 69 -48.35 -22.99 -2.22
N ASP A 70 -49.69 -22.90 -2.31
CA ASP A 70 -50.37 -22.30 -3.45
C ASP A 70 -50.97 -20.92 -3.06
N GLY A 71 -50.97 -20.56 -1.76
CA GLY A 71 -51.53 -19.32 -1.19
C GLY A 71 -50.49 -18.31 -0.75
N GLN A 72 -50.70 -17.70 0.42
CA GLN A 72 -49.83 -16.66 0.98
C GLN A 72 -49.26 -17.05 2.34
N ILE A 73 -47.94 -16.93 2.51
CA ILE A 73 -47.24 -17.12 3.76
C ILE A 73 -46.53 -15.84 4.14
N THR A 74 -46.75 -15.34 5.36
CA THR A 74 -46.00 -14.23 5.97
C THR A 74 -45.50 -14.69 7.33
N THR A 75 -44.19 -14.69 7.53
CA THR A 75 -43.57 -15.23 8.76
C THR A 75 -42.26 -14.52 9.07
N GLY A 76 -41.77 -14.62 10.32
CA GLY A 76 -40.41 -14.22 10.65
C GLY A 76 -39.40 -15.20 10.08
N VAL A 77 -39.54 -16.47 10.47
CA VAL A 77 -38.68 -17.57 10.00
C VAL A 77 -39.50 -18.63 9.30
N LEU A 78 -39.09 -19.02 8.11
CA LEU A 78 -39.60 -20.22 7.43
C LEU A 78 -38.49 -21.26 7.32
N ASP A 79 -38.61 -22.38 8.00
CA ASP A 79 -37.66 -23.49 8.02
C ASP A 79 -38.33 -24.77 7.54
N ILE A 80 -37.92 -25.28 6.37
CA ILE A 80 -38.58 -26.41 5.72
C ILE A 80 -37.60 -27.57 5.51
N PHE A 81 -37.92 -28.69 6.11
CA PHE A 81 -37.35 -29.99 5.78
C PHE A 81 -38.51 -30.90 5.35
N ALA A 82 -38.64 -31.14 4.06
CA ALA A 82 -39.69 -31.98 3.52
C ALA A 82 -39.13 -33.30 3.02
N THR A 83 -39.77 -34.43 3.40
CA THR A 83 -39.39 -35.77 2.93
C THR A 83 -39.94 -36.11 1.55
N GLN A 84 -40.93 -35.32 1.09
CA GLN A 84 -41.46 -35.36 -0.28
C GLN A 84 -41.15 -34.05 -0.98
N THR A 85 -41.07 -34.05 -2.32
CA THR A 85 -40.81 -32.87 -3.13
C THR A 85 -41.72 -31.70 -2.78
N PRO A 86 -41.22 -30.61 -2.17
CA PRO A 86 -42.04 -29.46 -1.81
C PRO A 86 -42.54 -28.71 -3.05
N LYS A 87 -43.68 -28.02 -2.90
CA LYS A 87 -44.28 -27.20 -3.93
C LYS A 87 -44.31 -25.73 -3.50
N PHE A 88 -43.60 -24.89 -4.22
CA PHE A 88 -43.52 -23.47 -3.99
C PHE A 88 -44.18 -22.73 -5.14
N ASN A 89 -45.53 -22.47 -5.06
CA ASN A 89 -46.26 -21.81 -6.13
C ASN A 89 -46.88 -20.46 -5.73
N GLY A 90 -47.16 -20.25 -4.45
CA GLY A 90 -47.77 -19.01 -3.93
C GLY A 90 -46.74 -17.94 -3.58
N SER A 91 -47.12 -16.97 -2.73
CA SER A 91 -46.21 -15.97 -2.22
C SER A 91 -45.65 -16.34 -0.85
N ILE A 92 -44.37 -15.99 -0.59
CA ILE A 92 -43.69 -16.22 0.67
C ILE A 92 -42.99 -14.93 1.09
N ILE A 93 -43.35 -14.39 2.26
CA ILE A 93 -42.68 -13.29 2.89
C ILE A 93 -42.11 -13.81 4.23
N ALA A 94 -40.78 -13.90 4.30
CA ALA A 94 -40.03 -14.28 5.50
C ALA A 94 -39.20 -13.10 5.98
N THR A 95 -39.61 -12.41 7.04
CA THR A 95 -39.01 -11.13 7.44
C THR A 95 -37.64 -11.27 8.09
N GLU A 96 -37.23 -12.48 8.49
CA GLU A 96 -35.90 -12.76 9.01
C GLU A 96 -35.13 -13.68 8.08
N LYS A 97 -35.63 -14.88 7.78
CA LYS A 97 -34.99 -15.84 6.87
C LYS A 97 -35.91 -16.93 6.38
N PHE A 98 -35.60 -17.45 5.19
CA PHE A 98 -36.19 -18.67 4.65
C PHE A 98 -35.10 -19.75 4.53
N ILE A 99 -35.28 -20.89 5.16
CA ILE A 99 -34.35 -22.03 5.16
C ILE A 99 -35.01 -23.21 4.43
N TYR A 100 -34.37 -23.71 3.40
CA TYR A 100 -34.73 -24.93 2.69
C TYR A 100 -33.66 -26.01 2.90
N LYS A 101 -34.03 -27.13 3.53
CA LYS A 101 -33.12 -28.20 3.97
C LYS A 101 -33.16 -29.45 3.10
N GLY A 102 -33.81 -29.42 1.97
CA GLY A 102 -33.88 -30.55 1.04
C GLY A 102 -34.82 -31.68 1.47
N THR A 103 -34.83 -32.72 0.68
CA THR A 103 -35.75 -33.86 0.85
C THR A 103 -34.99 -35.16 1.12
N GLY A 104 -35.69 -36.12 1.74
CA GLY A 104 -35.17 -37.46 1.97
C GLY A 104 -34.98 -38.30 0.72
N ASP A 105 -35.59 -37.93 -0.39
CA ASP A 105 -35.45 -38.55 -1.70
C ASP A 105 -34.56 -37.70 -2.57
N ASN A 106 -33.91 -38.25 -3.59
CA ASN A 106 -32.91 -37.64 -4.45
C ASN A 106 -33.41 -36.48 -5.33
N SER A 107 -34.35 -35.67 -4.86
CA SER A 107 -34.83 -34.50 -5.63
C SER A 107 -33.93 -33.30 -5.45
N TYR A 108 -32.88 -33.31 -6.22
CA TYR A 108 -31.91 -32.18 -6.31
C TYR A 108 -32.53 -30.94 -6.97
N ASP A 109 -33.66 -31.10 -7.70
CA ASP A 109 -34.15 -30.10 -8.65
C ASP A 109 -35.58 -29.63 -8.29
N VAL A 110 -35.70 -28.98 -7.13
CA VAL A 110 -36.98 -28.46 -6.66
C VAL A 110 -37.23 -27.05 -7.19
N ALA A 111 -38.29 -26.86 -7.94
CA ALA A 111 -38.63 -25.57 -8.52
C ALA A 111 -39.17 -24.57 -7.49
N LEU A 112 -38.57 -23.38 -7.45
CA LEU A 112 -39.08 -22.21 -6.74
C LEU A 112 -39.94 -21.39 -7.71
N ASN A 113 -41.27 -21.62 -7.69
CA ASN A 113 -42.21 -20.87 -8.49
C ASN A 113 -42.90 -19.74 -7.70
N SER A 114 -42.64 -19.65 -6.38
CA SER A 114 -43.16 -18.60 -5.51
C SER A 114 -42.45 -17.28 -5.74
N ILE A 115 -43.19 -16.19 -5.58
CA ILE A 115 -42.58 -14.88 -5.31
C ILE A 115 -42.08 -14.87 -3.87
N VAL A 116 -40.80 -14.73 -3.65
CA VAL A 116 -40.17 -14.79 -2.33
C VAL A 116 -39.59 -13.42 -1.94
N GLU A 117 -39.96 -12.93 -0.77
CA GLU A 117 -39.38 -11.75 -0.14
C GLU A 117 -38.72 -12.18 1.17
N THR A 118 -37.38 -12.09 1.23
CA THR A 118 -36.62 -12.43 2.44
C THR A 118 -35.23 -11.73 2.44
N PRO A 119 -34.75 -11.31 3.61
CA PRO A 119 -33.37 -10.86 3.73
C PRO A 119 -32.36 -11.96 3.42
N LEU A 120 -32.66 -13.21 3.78
CA LEU A 120 -31.75 -14.32 3.57
C LEU A 120 -32.51 -15.61 3.20
N LEU A 121 -32.15 -16.18 2.05
CA LEU A 121 -32.53 -17.53 1.65
C LEU A 121 -31.37 -18.49 1.93
N VAL A 122 -31.59 -19.51 2.75
CA VAL A 122 -30.60 -20.57 3.05
C VAL A 122 -31.02 -21.86 2.36
N ILE A 123 -30.15 -22.39 1.49
CA ILE A 123 -30.27 -23.71 0.87
C ILE A 123 -29.24 -24.61 1.53
N ARG A 124 -29.70 -25.67 2.23
CA ARG A 124 -28.81 -26.50 3.05
C ARG A 124 -29.15 -27.96 2.92
N ASP A 125 -28.17 -28.84 2.87
CA ASP A 125 -28.38 -30.27 3.00
C ASP A 125 -28.35 -30.69 4.47
N GLU A 126 -29.03 -31.84 4.75
CA GLU A 126 -28.98 -32.51 6.04
C GLU A 126 -28.35 -33.91 5.84
N LYS A 127 -27.02 -34.00 6.02
CA LYS A 127 -26.26 -35.25 6.02
C LYS A 127 -26.42 -36.13 4.76
N ILE A 128 -25.60 -35.96 3.77
CA ILE A 128 -25.42 -36.86 2.61
C ILE A 128 -26.56 -36.80 1.57
N LYS A 129 -27.53 -35.91 1.67
CA LYS A 129 -28.65 -35.82 0.72
C LYS A 129 -28.44 -34.67 -0.27
N GLN A 130 -28.83 -34.92 -1.51
CA GLN A 130 -28.78 -33.84 -2.51
C GLN A 130 -29.90 -32.83 -2.26
N THR A 131 -29.57 -31.56 -2.29
CA THR A 131 -30.51 -30.45 -2.08
C THR A 131 -30.29 -29.40 -3.16
N GLY A 132 -31.31 -29.18 -3.99
CA GLY A 132 -31.23 -28.14 -5.02
C GLY A 132 -32.51 -27.32 -5.08
N LEU A 133 -32.38 -26.00 -5.18
CA LEU A 133 -33.50 -25.10 -5.37
C LEU A 133 -33.37 -24.42 -6.72
N LYS A 134 -34.32 -24.67 -7.62
CA LYS A 134 -34.30 -24.18 -8.99
C LYS A 134 -35.08 -22.88 -9.13
N VAL A 135 -34.47 -21.87 -9.65
CA VAL A 135 -35.05 -20.58 -10.02
C VAL A 135 -35.10 -20.42 -11.54
N SER A 136 -36.21 -19.96 -12.05
CA SER A 136 -36.44 -19.91 -13.51
C SER A 136 -36.86 -18.52 -14.00
N THR A 137 -37.33 -17.64 -13.12
CA THR A 137 -37.78 -16.30 -13.48
C THR A 137 -37.23 -15.27 -12.50
N GLN A 138 -37.06 -14.04 -12.98
CA GLN A 138 -36.58 -12.93 -12.15
C GLN A 138 -37.56 -12.61 -11.01
N GLU A 139 -38.88 -12.80 -11.20
CA GLU A 139 -39.89 -12.54 -10.19
C GLU A 139 -39.72 -13.40 -8.96
N ASN A 140 -39.24 -14.64 -9.10
CA ASN A 140 -39.04 -15.55 -7.99
C ASN A 140 -37.99 -15.09 -6.98
N ILE A 141 -37.02 -14.26 -7.42
CA ILE A 141 -35.84 -13.89 -6.65
C ILE A 141 -35.72 -12.39 -6.37
N ASN A 142 -36.53 -11.53 -6.99
CA ASN A 142 -36.43 -10.07 -6.83
C ASN A 142 -36.54 -9.59 -5.38
N GLY A 143 -37.28 -10.28 -4.55
CA GLY A 143 -37.44 -9.95 -3.13
C GLY A 143 -36.40 -10.60 -2.20
N ILE A 144 -35.45 -11.37 -2.72
CA ILE A 144 -34.39 -12.02 -1.95
C ILE A 144 -33.18 -11.10 -1.93
N GLN A 145 -32.71 -10.74 -0.73
CA GLN A 145 -31.55 -9.84 -0.61
C GLN A 145 -30.22 -10.61 -0.67
N ALA A 146 -30.19 -11.83 -0.12
CA ALA A 146 -28.99 -12.66 -0.11
C ALA A 146 -29.33 -14.15 -0.15
N ILE A 147 -28.41 -14.97 -0.67
CA ILE A 147 -28.53 -16.44 -0.71
C ILE A 147 -27.31 -17.08 -0.05
N GLU A 148 -27.54 -18.07 0.79
CA GLU A 148 -26.50 -18.92 1.36
C GLU A 148 -26.75 -20.38 0.96
N VAL A 149 -25.78 -21.02 0.32
CA VAL A 149 -25.79 -22.45 -0.05
C VAL A 149 -24.82 -23.18 0.85
N VAL A 150 -25.30 -24.08 1.68
CA VAL A 150 -24.51 -24.79 2.69
C VAL A 150 -24.52 -26.29 2.41
N SER A 151 -23.37 -26.88 2.08
CA SER A 151 -23.20 -28.32 1.99
C SER A 151 -22.58 -28.88 3.27
N GLN A 152 -23.20 -29.89 3.85
CA GLN A 152 -22.71 -30.68 5.01
C GLN A 152 -22.25 -32.08 4.63
N GLY A 153 -22.11 -32.38 3.36
CA GLY A 153 -21.73 -33.68 2.80
C GLY A 153 -22.61 -34.16 1.67
N GLY A 154 -23.70 -33.42 1.36
CA GLY A 154 -24.55 -33.64 0.18
C GLY A 154 -24.22 -32.66 -0.94
N LYS A 155 -24.65 -32.95 -2.16
CA LYS A 155 -24.62 -32.00 -3.29
C LYS A 155 -25.70 -30.92 -3.03
N THR A 156 -25.28 -29.69 -2.75
CA THR A 156 -26.20 -28.59 -2.43
C THR A 156 -26.06 -27.46 -3.42
N GLY A 157 -27.17 -27.01 -4.01
CA GLY A 157 -27.07 -26.01 -5.08
C GLY A 157 -28.23 -25.03 -5.22
N LEU A 158 -27.90 -23.81 -5.62
CA LEU A 158 -28.82 -22.90 -6.28
C LEU A 158 -28.77 -23.21 -7.79
N ILE A 159 -29.89 -23.61 -8.35
CA ILE A 159 -29.98 -24.01 -9.75
C ILE A 159 -30.66 -22.91 -10.55
N VAL A 160 -29.95 -22.38 -11.54
CA VAL A 160 -30.44 -21.36 -12.46
C VAL A 160 -30.94 -22.03 -13.74
N ASN A 161 -32.21 -21.82 -14.05
CA ASN A 161 -32.86 -22.37 -15.25
C ASN A 161 -33.68 -21.30 -15.97
N GLY A 162 -33.04 -20.22 -16.33
CA GLY A 162 -33.62 -19.07 -17.04
C GLY A 162 -32.54 -18.23 -17.68
N GLN A 163 -32.94 -17.27 -18.50
CA GLN A 163 -32.01 -16.37 -19.17
C GLN A 163 -31.97 -15.01 -18.46
N ASP A 164 -30.78 -14.41 -18.44
CA ASP A 164 -30.49 -13.07 -17.93
C ASP A 164 -30.99 -12.81 -16.49
N LEU A 165 -30.93 -13.85 -15.65
CA LEU A 165 -31.33 -13.73 -14.25
C LEU A 165 -30.29 -12.95 -13.46
N LYS A 166 -30.71 -11.83 -12.86
CA LYS A 166 -29.89 -11.11 -11.87
C LYS A 166 -30.13 -11.73 -10.51
N LEU A 167 -29.12 -12.45 -10.03
CA LEU A 167 -29.17 -13.07 -8.71
C LEU A 167 -29.05 -12.00 -7.60
N PRO A 168 -29.46 -12.30 -6.35
CA PRO A 168 -29.26 -11.41 -5.23
C PRO A 168 -27.84 -10.93 -5.09
N GLU A 169 -27.65 -9.75 -4.50
CA GLU A 169 -26.35 -9.06 -4.42
C GLU A 169 -25.25 -9.93 -3.83
N ASN A 170 -25.57 -10.71 -2.80
CA ASN A 170 -24.59 -11.55 -2.11
C ASN A 170 -24.99 -13.01 -2.14
N ILE A 171 -24.07 -13.87 -2.58
CA ILE A 171 -24.23 -15.32 -2.59
C ILE A 171 -23.05 -15.95 -1.84
N TRP A 172 -23.34 -16.75 -0.82
CA TRP A 172 -22.36 -17.52 -0.07
C TRP A 172 -22.47 -18.99 -0.43
N LEU A 173 -21.32 -19.59 -0.81
CA LEU A 173 -21.17 -21.05 -0.97
C LEU A 173 -20.31 -21.54 0.19
N ARG A 174 -20.88 -22.40 1.04
CA ARG A 174 -20.19 -22.95 2.20
C ARG A 174 -20.17 -24.45 2.14
N HIS A 175 -19.00 -25.03 2.10
CA HIS A 175 -18.80 -26.46 2.20
C HIS A 175 -18.21 -26.81 3.57
N LEU A 176 -19.01 -27.49 4.40
CA LEU A 176 -18.70 -27.85 5.79
C LEU A 176 -18.43 -29.34 5.97
N GLY A 177 -18.60 -30.15 4.91
CA GLY A 177 -18.44 -31.60 4.90
C GLY A 177 -17.13 -32.06 4.29
N THR A 178 -17.02 -33.34 4.05
CA THR A 178 -15.86 -33.99 3.37
C THR A 178 -16.19 -34.48 1.97
N ASP A 179 -17.47 -34.58 1.63
CA ASP A 179 -17.93 -35.14 0.35
C ASP A 179 -18.87 -34.17 -0.36
N ASN A 180 -18.91 -34.24 -1.71
CA ASN A 180 -19.73 -33.41 -2.57
C ASN A 180 -19.36 -31.91 -2.52
N ASP A 181 -20.35 -31.00 -2.75
CA ASP A 181 -20.06 -29.57 -2.88
C ASP A 181 -21.27 -28.67 -2.62
N ALA A 182 -20.97 -27.37 -2.36
CA ALA A 182 -21.90 -26.26 -2.42
C ALA A 182 -21.74 -25.52 -3.74
N ARG A 183 -22.82 -25.28 -4.50
CA ARG A 183 -22.69 -24.73 -5.85
C ARG A 183 -23.77 -23.74 -6.28
N VAL A 184 -23.43 -22.91 -7.26
CA VAL A 184 -24.35 -22.28 -8.21
C VAL A 184 -24.26 -23.09 -9.51
N GLU A 185 -25.38 -23.63 -9.98
CA GLU A 185 -25.44 -24.47 -11.17
C GLU A 185 -26.36 -23.83 -12.23
N LEU A 186 -25.83 -23.56 -13.42
CA LEU A 186 -26.58 -23.06 -14.56
C LEU A 186 -26.95 -24.21 -15.49
N TYR A 187 -28.25 -24.41 -15.75
CA TYR A 187 -28.72 -25.40 -16.70
C TYR A 187 -28.45 -24.98 -18.14
N ALA A 188 -28.50 -25.94 -19.03
CA ALA A 188 -28.27 -25.73 -20.46
C ALA A 188 -29.08 -24.57 -21.02
N GLY A 189 -28.40 -23.65 -21.69
CA GLY A 189 -29.00 -22.45 -22.27
C GLY A 189 -29.40 -21.37 -21.27
N SER A 190 -29.02 -21.49 -19.99
CA SER A 190 -29.33 -20.49 -18.96
C SER A 190 -28.25 -19.40 -18.89
N SER A 191 -28.64 -18.20 -18.42
CA SER A 191 -27.70 -17.15 -18.14
C SER A 191 -27.99 -16.42 -16.82
N ALA A 192 -26.91 -16.01 -16.11
CA ALA A 192 -27.04 -15.34 -14.83
C ALA A 192 -25.97 -14.26 -14.63
N TYR A 193 -26.35 -13.24 -13.85
CA TYR A 193 -25.47 -12.21 -13.34
C TYR A 193 -25.38 -12.29 -11.81
N LEU A 194 -24.12 -12.37 -11.31
CA LEU A 194 -23.78 -12.45 -9.90
C LEU A 194 -22.95 -11.22 -9.51
N THR A 195 -23.36 -10.50 -8.48
CA THR A 195 -22.58 -9.34 -8.02
C THR A 195 -21.44 -9.78 -7.10
N ASN A 196 -21.73 -10.43 -6.00
CA ASN A 196 -20.70 -10.91 -5.06
C ASN A 196 -20.91 -12.41 -4.79
N LEU A 197 -19.87 -13.20 -5.03
CA LEU A 197 -19.82 -14.61 -4.71
C LEU A 197 -18.72 -14.88 -3.68
N TYR A 198 -19.11 -15.43 -2.56
CA TYR A 198 -18.22 -15.84 -1.46
C TYR A 198 -18.14 -17.36 -1.41
N ALA A 199 -16.94 -17.91 -1.45
CA ALA A 199 -16.68 -19.34 -1.43
C ALA A 199 -15.85 -19.72 -0.19
N GLU A 200 -16.33 -20.67 0.60
CA GLU A 200 -15.70 -21.13 1.84
C GLU A 200 -15.72 -22.66 1.94
N GLY A 201 -14.57 -23.28 2.21
CA GLY A 201 -14.41 -24.71 2.40
C GLY A 201 -13.88 -25.46 1.17
N GLU A 202 -13.67 -26.77 1.34
CA GLU A 202 -12.86 -27.58 0.42
C GLU A 202 -13.53 -27.87 -0.94
N SER A 203 -14.85 -27.69 -1.07
CA SER A 203 -15.56 -27.99 -2.31
C SER A 203 -16.70 -27.03 -2.59
N THR A 204 -16.39 -25.94 -3.28
CA THR A 204 -17.38 -24.99 -3.80
C THR A 204 -17.29 -24.89 -5.31
N LYS A 205 -18.43 -24.64 -6.00
CA LYS A 205 -18.46 -24.63 -7.47
C LYS A 205 -19.36 -23.57 -8.08
N ILE A 206 -18.93 -23.05 -9.24
CA ILE A 206 -19.82 -22.51 -10.27
C ILE A 206 -19.87 -23.56 -11.39
N GLN A 207 -20.99 -24.20 -11.59
CA GLN A 207 -21.15 -25.23 -12.62
C GLN A 207 -21.95 -24.68 -13.80
N LEU A 208 -21.40 -24.77 -14.98
CA LEU A 208 -21.99 -24.32 -16.24
C LEU A 208 -22.31 -25.55 -17.09
N ASN A 209 -23.58 -25.69 -17.49
CA ASN A 209 -24.03 -26.84 -18.29
C ASN A 209 -24.50 -26.36 -19.68
N GLY A 210 -24.08 -27.03 -20.72
CA GLY A 210 -24.56 -26.97 -22.09
C GLY A 210 -24.94 -25.56 -22.63
N SER A 211 -23.97 -24.78 -23.12
CA SER A 211 -24.19 -23.44 -23.69
C SER A 211 -24.74 -22.41 -22.67
N SER A 212 -24.45 -22.58 -21.39
CA SER A 212 -24.80 -21.60 -20.37
C SER A 212 -23.78 -20.50 -20.24
N SER A 213 -24.19 -19.35 -19.66
CA SER A 213 -23.31 -18.23 -19.44
C SER A 213 -23.50 -17.56 -18.08
N ALA A 214 -22.43 -17.11 -17.47
CA ALA A 214 -22.46 -16.35 -16.24
C ALA A 214 -21.58 -15.10 -16.32
N VAL A 215 -22.00 -14.02 -15.66
CA VAL A 215 -21.17 -12.84 -15.37
C VAL A 215 -21.02 -12.74 -13.88
N VAL A 216 -19.80 -12.65 -13.35
CA VAL A 216 -19.52 -12.52 -11.94
C VAL A 216 -18.64 -11.30 -11.73
N GLU A 217 -19.16 -10.30 -11.01
CA GLU A 217 -18.44 -9.06 -10.74
C GLU A 217 -17.32 -9.28 -9.72
N ASN A 218 -17.63 -9.92 -8.60
CA ASN A 218 -16.67 -10.12 -7.54
C ASN A 218 -16.71 -11.56 -7.02
N ILE A 219 -15.57 -12.21 -6.95
CA ILE A 219 -15.36 -13.52 -6.34
C ILE A 219 -14.42 -13.38 -5.14
N TYR A 220 -14.83 -13.94 -4.01
CA TYR A 220 -14.04 -14.01 -2.78
C TYR A 220 -13.91 -15.45 -2.33
N VAL A 221 -12.72 -16.01 -2.41
CA VAL A 221 -12.44 -17.35 -1.85
C VAL A 221 -11.84 -17.14 -0.47
N ALA A 222 -12.49 -17.68 0.56
CA ALA A 222 -12.09 -17.52 1.94
C ALA A 222 -10.72 -18.16 2.21
N LYS A 223 -9.95 -17.58 3.12
CA LYS A 223 -8.66 -18.11 3.53
C LYS A 223 -8.79 -19.50 4.15
N GLY A 224 -7.79 -20.35 3.96
CA GLY A 224 -7.67 -21.68 4.58
C GLY A 224 -7.05 -22.69 3.61
N GLU A 225 -6.14 -23.52 4.12
CA GLU A 225 -5.65 -24.67 3.37
C GLU A 225 -6.84 -25.56 3.00
N GLY A 226 -7.01 -25.86 1.72
CA GLY A 226 -8.13 -26.66 1.19
C GLY A 226 -9.34 -25.83 0.76
N SER A 227 -9.51 -24.56 1.16
CA SER A 227 -10.59 -23.73 0.60
C SER A 227 -10.39 -23.53 -0.88
N HIS A 228 -11.38 -23.93 -1.70
CA HIS A 228 -11.27 -23.67 -3.12
C HIS A 228 -12.63 -23.48 -3.81
N LEU A 229 -12.61 -22.68 -4.88
CA LEU A 229 -13.70 -22.51 -5.82
C LEU A 229 -13.34 -23.14 -7.16
N ASN A 230 -14.17 -24.03 -7.68
CA ASN A 230 -14.03 -24.61 -9.01
C ASN A 230 -15.06 -24.01 -9.98
N ILE A 231 -14.59 -23.44 -11.07
CA ILE A 231 -15.40 -23.05 -12.23
C ILE A 231 -15.41 -24.25 -13.16
N GLN A 232 -16.52 -24.97 -13.17
CA GLN A 232 -16.65 -26.23 -13.90
C GLN A 232 -17.58 -26.09 -15.09
N SER A 233 -17.09 -26.49 -16.25
CA SER A 233 -17.88 -26.67 -17.46
C SER A 233 -18.30 -28.13 -17.61
N GLU A 234 -19.58 -28.38 -17.91
CA GLU A 234 -20.12 -29.70 -18.24
C GLU A 234 -20.99 -29.58 -19.50
N LEU A 235 -20.68 -30.33 -20.55
CA LEU A 235 -21.35 -30.19 -21.83
C LEU A 235 -22.69 -30.93 -21.93
N GLY A 236 -22.96 -31.88 -21.05
CA GLY A 236 -24.24 -32.59 -20.93
C GLY A 236 -24.65 -33.38 -22.19
N GLY A 237 -23.69 -33.75 -23.02
CA GLY A 237 -23.95 -34.50 -24.27
C GLY A 237 -24.21 -33.63 -25.52
N ASP A 238 -24.28 -32.32 -25.39
CA ASP A 238 -24.28 -31.39 -26.53
C ASP A 238 -22.85 -31.03 -26.90
N LEU A 239 -22.34 -31.71 -27.93
CA LEU A 239 -20.97 -31.57 -28.41
C LEU A 239 -20.68 -30.21 -29.11
N ASP A 240 -21.70 -29.42 -29.38
CA ASP A 240 -21.55 -28.10 -30.00
C ASP A 240 -21.71 -26.96 -28.96
N ALA A 241 -21.96 -27.31 -27.70
CA ALA A 241 -22.09 -26.34 -26.61
C ALA A 241 -20.75 -25.73 -26.25
N VAL A 242 -20.76 -24.44 -25.94
CA VAL A 242 -19.63 -23.70 -25.31
C VAL A 242 -20.19 -22.97 -24.11
N ASN A 243 -19.70 -23.31 -22.93
CA ASN A 243 -20.02 -22.56 -21.71
C ASN A 243 -19.14 -21.33 -21.61
N GLN A 244 -19.69 -20.24 -21.09
CA GLN A 244 -18.98 -18.97 -20.95
C GLN A 244 -19.12 -18.41 -19.54
N ILE A 245 -18.02 -17.89 -18.99
CA ILE A 245 -18.04 -17.08 -17.79
C ILE A 245 -17.24 -15.80 -17.99
N THR A 246 -17.82 -14.65 -17.61
CA THR A 246 -17.14 -13.36 -17.59
C THR A 246 -16.82 -13.01 -16.15
N LEU A 247 -15.56 -12.69 -15.88
CA LEU A 247 -15.01 -12.40 -14.55
C LEU A 247 -14.43 -10.99 -14.52
N HIS A 248 -14.60 -10.26 -13.42
CA HIS A 248 -14.04 -8.92 -13.25
C HIS A 248 -13.04 -8.84 -12.10
N ASN A 249 -13.43 -9.20 -10.87
CA ASN A 249 -12.55 -9.14 -9.71
C ASN A 249 -12.56 -10.48 -8.97
N ILE A 250 -11.37 -10.97 -8.65
CA ILE A 250 -11.18 -12.22 -7.90
C ILE A 250 -10.23 -11.95 -6.75
N THR A 251 -10.64 -12.33 -5.54
CA THR A 251 -9.75 -12.33 -4.36
C THR A 251 -9.66 -13.76 -3.83
N VAL A 252 -8.45 -14.28 -3.74
CA VAL A 252 -8.17 -15.61 -3.21
C VAL A 252 -7.42 -15.46 -1.90
N GLY A 253 -8.04 -15.89 -0.81
CA GLY A 253 -7.49 -15.79 0.53
C GLY A 253 -6.27 -16.68 0.77
N GLU A 254 -5.57 -16.45 1.88
CA GLU A 254 -4.34 -17.14 2.27
C GLU A 254 -4.51 -18.67 2.21
N GLY A 255 -3.63 -19.35 1.46
CA GLY A 255 -3.64 -20.80 1.27
C GLY A 255 -4.78 -21.37 0.43
N ALA A 256 -5.72 -20.53 -0.02
CA ALA A 256 -6.86 -20.94 -0.82
C ALA A 256 -6.55 -21.01 -2.32
N SER A 257 -7.51 -21.54 -3.10
CA SER A 257 -7.36 -21.61 -4.55
C SER A 257 -8.66 -21.39 -5.32
N ILE A 258 -8.55 -20.86 -6.53
CA ILE A 258 -9.58 -20.89 -7.56
C ILE A 258 -9.09 -21.73 -8.74
N ARG A 259 -9.98 -22.51 -9.31
CA ARG A 259 -9.65 -23.39 -10.45
C ARG A 259 -10.70 -23.30 -11.55
N ALA A 260 -10.27 -23.56 -12.78
CA ALA A 260 -11.16 -23.84 -13.88
C ALA A 260 -11.00 -25.28 -14.34
N SER A 261 -12.10 -25.96 -14.67
CA SER A 261 -12.10 -27.34 -15.11
C SER A 261 -13.20 -27.64 -16.12
N VAL A 262 -12.95 -28.60 -17.01
CA VAL A 262 -13.91 -29.08 -17.96
C VAL A 262 -14.16 -30.56 -17.71
N TYR A 263 -15.43 -30.93 -17.58
CA TYR A 263 -15.85 -32.31 -17.45
C TYR A 263 -16.45 -32.79 -18.77
N THR A 264 -15.75 -33.69 -19.45
CA THR A 264 -16.23 -34.34 -20.68
C THR A 264 -16.35 -35.85 -20.50
N ASP A 265 -17.44 -36.44 -21.00
CA ASP A 265 -17.53 -37.89 -21.12
C ASP A 265 -16.52 -38.38 -22.17
N ALA A 266 -15.65 -39.30 -21.81
CA ALA A 266 -14.57 -39.85 -22.65
C ALA A 266 -15.05 -40.37 -24.03
N ASN A 267 -16.32 -40.64 -24.18
CA ASN A 267 -16.93 -41.14 -25.43
C ASN A 267 -17.47 -40.00 -26.35
N ASN A 268 -17.50 -38.76 -25.89
CA ASN A 268 -18.16 -37.66 -26.57
C ASN A 268 -17.26 -36.45 -26.82
N TYR A 269 -16.01 -36.67 -27.18
CA TYR A 269 -15.03 -35.60 -27.36
C TYR A 269 -14.95 -35.07 -28.80
N LYS A 270 -14.98 -33.74 -28.98
CA LYS A 270 -14.60 -33.03 -30.23
C LYS A 270 -13.29 -32.26 -30.04
N LYS A 271 -12.30 -32.57 -30.84
CA LYS A 271 -10.91 -32.11 -30.74
C LYS A 271 -10.69 -30.62 -31.06
N ASP A 272 -11.65 -29.89 -31.61
CA ASP A 272 -11.38 -28.61 -32.27
C ASP A 272 -12.11 -27.38 -31.67
N ARG A 273 -12.70 -27.49 -30.47
CA ARG A 273 -13.45 -26.41 -29.81
C ARG A 273 -13.16 -26.29 -28.33
N PRO A 274 -13.15 -25.07 -27.78
CA PRO A 274 -13.12 -24.90 -26.32
C PRO A 274 -14.48 -25.28 -25.73
N ASP A 275 -14.46 -25.96 -24.60
CA ASP A 275 -15.65 -26.31 -23.84
C ASP A 275 -15.98 -25.24 -22.81
N LEU A 276 -15.01 -24.44 -22.42
CA LEU A 276 -15.14 -23.32 -21.48
C LEU A 276 -14.41 -22.07 -22.00
N LEU A 277 -15.14 -20.98 -22.11
CA LEU A 277 -14.58 -19.69 -22.41
C LEU A 277 -14.65 -18.79 -21.17
N ILE A 278 -13.50 -18.44 -20.63
CA ILE A 278 -13.34 -17.49 -19.52
C ILE A 278 -13.00 -16.13 -20.12
N LYS A 279 -13.84 -15.13 -19.88
CA LYS A 279 -13.67 -13.76 -20.40
C LYS A 279 -13.45 -12.74 -19.29
N GLY A 280 -12.78 -11.64 -19.62
CA GLY A 280 -12.69 -10.44 -18.81
C GLY A 280 -12.20 -9.27 -19.65
N ASP A 281 -12.84 -8.09 -19.54
CA ASP A 281 -12.35 -6.88 -20.21
C ASP A 281 -11.11 -6.38 -19.45
N HIS A 282 -11.26 -6.12 -18.16
CA HIS A 282 -10.16 -5.79 -17.24
C HIS A 282 -10.29 -6.68 -16.03
N LEU A 283 -9.59 -7.81 -16.02
CA LEU A 283 -9.65 -8.77 -14.94
C LEU A 283 -8.61 -8.44 -13.88
N ASN A 284 -9.05 -8.30 -12.64
CA ASN A 284 -8.20 -8.11 -11.47
C ASN A 284 -8.23 -9.37 -10.60
N ILE A 285 -7.07 -9.95 -10.32
CA ILE A 285 -6.92 -11.09 -9.42
C ILE A 285 -6.01 -10.69 -8.26
N THR A 286 -6.50 -10.82 -7.04
CA THR A 286 -5.70 -10.64 -5.83
C THR A 286 -5.41 -11.99 -5.21
N LEU A 287 -4.13 -12.31 -5.07
CA LEU A 287 -3.64 -13.53 -4.42
C LEU A 287 -3.02 -13.16 -3.08
N GLU A 288 -3.66 -13.56 -1.98
CA GLU A 288 -3.05 -13.50 -0.66
C GLU A 288 -1.93 -14.54 -0.54
N LYS A 289 -1.25 -14.58 0.59
CA LYS A 289 -0.11 -15.48 0.80
C LYS A 289 -0.46 -16.94 0.46
N ASP A 290 0.40 -17.59 -0.32
CA ASP A 290 0.27 -19.00 -0.76
C ASP A 290 -1.01 -19.33 -1.54
N ALA A 291 -1.77 -18.31 -1.98
CA ALA A 291 -2.96 -18.47 -2.80
C ALA A 291 -2.64 -18.85 -4.25
N LYS A 292 -3.54 -19.59 -4.90
CA LYS A 292 -3.34 -20.10 -6.26
C LYS A 292 -4.56 -19.83 -7.14
N ALA A 293 -4.31 -19.45 -8.40
CA ALA A 293 -5.32 -19.35 -9.44
C ALA A 293 -4.94 -20.24 -10.63
N ASP A 294 -5.73 -21.25 -10.90
CA ASP A 294 -5.46 -22.23 -11.96
C ASP A 294 -6.55 -22.20 -13.04
N PHE A 295 -6.28 -21.48 -14.11
CA PHE A 295 -7.12 -21.44 -15.30
C PHE A 295 -6.56 -22.32 -16.42
N GLY A 296 -5.58 -23.15 -16.10
CA GLY A 296 -4.90 -24.04 -17.04
C GLY A 296 -5.52 -25.44 -17.17
N GLY A 297 -6.53 -25.73 -16.35
CA GLY A 297 -7.12 -27.06 -16.26
C GLY A 297 -6.31 -28.01 -15.40
N TYR A 298 -6.87 -28.46 -14.31
CA TYR A 298 -6.26 -29.38 -13.38
C TYR A 298 -6.64 -30.83 -13.72
N LYS A 299 -5.69 -31.74 -13.70
CA LYS A 299 -5.94 -33.19 -13.78
C LYS A 299 -6.07 -33.73 -12.35
N GLU A 300 -7.27 -34.13 -11.96
CA GLU A 300 -7.46 -34.86 -10.71
C GLU A 300 -7.24 -36.36 -10.99
N ASP A 301 -6.47 -37.05 -10.13
CA ASP A 301 -6.20 -38.47 -10.29
C ASP A 301 -7.49 -39.31 -10.27
N GLY A 302 -7.73 -40.06 -11.32
CA GLY A 302 -8.72 -41.11 -11.45
C GLY A 302 -9.82 -40.86 -12.49
N ASP A 303 -10.03 -41.82 -13.37
CA ASP A 303 -11.09 -42.13 -14.34
C ASP A 303 -11.77 -41.00 -15.17
N HIS A 304 -11.45 -39.68 -14.95
CA HIS A 304 -12.03 -38.56 -15.66
C HIS A 304 -10.95 -37.82 -16.43
N THR A 305 -11.05 -37.78 -17.74
CA THR A 305 -10.12 -37.05 -18.60
C THR A 305 -10.41 -35.56 -18.58
N TRP A 306 -9.73 -34.82 -17.72
CA TRP A 306 -9.68 -33.37 -17.74
C TRP A 306 -8.69 -32.92 -18.82
N ARG A 307 -9.08 -31.97 -19.68
CA ARG A 307 -8.23 -31.49 -20.76
C ARG A 307 -8.07 -29.99 -20.69
N PRO A 308 -6.85 -29.48 -20.45
CA PRO A 308 -6.57 -28.04 -20.43
C PRO A 308 -6.85 -27.36 -21.78
N GLU A 309 -6.76 -28.09 -22.92
CA GLU A 309 -7.03 -27.56 -24.27
C GLU A 309 -8.46 -27.08 -24.49
N ASP A 310 -9.37 -27.51 -23.61
CA ASP A 310 -10.78 -27.21 -23.72
C ASP A 310 -11.16 -25.89 -23.02
N ILE A 311 -10.19 -25.21 -22.40
CA ILE A 311 -10.38 -23.92 -21.75
C ILE A 311 -9.68 -22.84 -22.56
N ILE A 312 -10.41 -21.82 -22.96
CA ILE A 312 -9.85 -20.56 -23.49
C ILE A 312 -10.03 -19.47 -22.44
N PHE A 313 -8.93 -18.82 -22.12
CA PHE A 313 -8.89 -17.63 -21.29
C PHE A 313 -8.67 -16.42 -22.19
N SER A 314 -9.59 -15.46 -22.20
CA SER A 314 -9.53 -14.25 -23.01
C SER A 314 -9.82 -13.02 -22.16
N ALA A 315 -8.86 -12.09 -22.10
CA ALA A 315 -9.02 -10.80 -21.43
C ALA A 315 -8.23 -9.72 -22.16
N ASP A 316 -8.75 -8.50 -22.21
CA ASP A 316 -8.02 -7.36 -22.78
C ASP A 316 -6.83 -7.00 -21.90
N SER A 317 -7.00 -7.09 -20.60
CA SER A 317 -5.90 -6.96 -19.64
C SER A 317 -6.14 -7.81 -18.39
N LEU A 318 -5.06 -8.27 -17.80
CA LEU A 318 -5.04 -8.99 -16.53
C LEU A 318 -4.04 -8.34 -15.59
N THR A 319 -4.52 -7.91 -14.42
CA THR A 319 -3.69 -7.46 -13.32
C THR A 319 -3.75 -8.48 -12.20
N VAL A 320 -2.60 -8.96 -11.74
CA VAL A 320 -2.50 -9.89 -10.61
C VAL A 320 -1.80 -9.18 -9.47
N ASN A 321 -2.53 -8.92 -8.39
CA ASN A 321 -2.02 -8.35 -7.15
C ASN A 321 -1.56 -9.49 -6.24
N ILE A 322 -0.34 -9.41 -5.75
CA ILE A 322 0.29 -10.45 -4.93
C ILE A 322 0.70 -9.83 -3.61
N ALA A 323 0.10 -10.28 -2.53
CA ALA A 323 0.36 -9.74 -1.20
C ALA A 323 1.75 -10.10 -0.66
N ASP A 324 2.33 -11.21 -1.07
CA ASP A 324 3.67 -11.63 -0.63
C ASP A 324 4.43 -12.28 -1.80
N SER A 325 5.42 -11.56 -2.35
CA SER A 325 6.26 -12.05 -3.45
C SER A 325 7.08 -13.30 -3.12
N ARG A 326 7.24 -13.62 -1.83
CA ARG A 326 8.01 -14.78 -1.32
C ARG A 326 7.16 -15.99 -1.04
N SER A 327 5.85 -15.87 -1.15
CA SER A 327 4.93 -16.98 -0.93
C SER A 327 4.91 -17.93 -2.15
N ASP A 328 4.29 -19.10 -1.98
CA ASP A 328 4.09 -20.07 -3.07
C ASP A 328 2.85 -19.69 -3.95
N ASN A 329 2.67 -18.39 -4.20
CA ASN A 329 1.63 -17.93 -5.11
C ASN A 329 1.90 -18.43 -6.52
N LYS A 330 0.84 -18.87 -7.18
CA LYS A 330 0.91 -19.34 -8.57
C LYS A 330 -0.34 -18.94 -9.34
N ILE A 331 -0.14 -18.54 -10.59
CA ILE A 331 -1.20 -18.38 -11.56
C ILE A 331 -0.89 -19.21 -12.81
N TYR A 332 -1.83 -20.04 -13.20
CA TYR A 332 -1.68 -20.96 -14.33
C TYR A 332 -2.72 -20.61 -15.40
N PHE A 333 -2.29 -20.67 -16.64
CA PHE A 333 -3.15 -20.51 -17.81
C PHE A 333 -3.11 -21.78 -18.65
N SER A 334 -4.16 -22.01 -19.46
CA SER A 334 -4.16 -23.11 -20.43
C SER A 334 -3.07 -22.89 -21.47
N GLY A 335 -2.19 -23.84 -21.60
CA GLY A 335 -1.21 -23.91 -22.68
C GLY A 335 -1.79 -24.65 -23.88
N VAL A 336 -1.41 -24.26 -25.10
CA VAL A 336 -1.84 -24.89 -26.35
C VAL A 336 -0.60 -25.36 -27.09
N GLU A 337 -0.71 -26.52 -27.77
CA GLU A 337 0.33 -27.00 -28.69
C GLU A 337 0.74 -25.91 -29.68
N GLY A 338 1.94 -25.40 -29.55
CA GLY A 338 2.62 -24.55 -30.52
C GLY A 338 2.11 -23.11 -30.69
N ASN A 339 0.94 -22.73 -30.14
CA ASN A 339 0.43 -21.38 -30.12
C ASN A 339 -0.33 -21.14 -28.82
N LEU A 340 0.15 -20.23 -27.98
CA LEU A 340 -0.60 -19.69 -26.87
C LEU A 340 -1.87 -19.02 -27.45
N LYS A 341 -3.01 -19.65 -27.32
CA LYS A 341 -4.30 -19.03 -27.62
C LYS A 341 -4.89 -18.32 -26.39
N THR A 342 -4.07 -17.89 -25.45
CA THR A 342 -4.50 -16.87 -24.53
C THR A 342 -4.48 -15.56 -25.30
N GLU A 343 -5.64 -15.05 -25.63
CA GLU A 343 -5.80 -13.71 -26.22
C GLU A 343 -5.50 -12.61 -25.19
N LEU A 344 -4.67 -12.90 -24.19
CA LEU A 344 -4.20 -11.92 -23.21
C LEU A 344 -3.24 -10.95 -23.89
N THR A 345 -3.65 -9.71 -24.04
CA THR A 345 -2.84 -8.65 -24.64
C THR A 345 -1.86 -8.06 -23.64
N ASN A 346 -2.24 -7.97 -22.36
CA ASN A 346 -1.43 -7.38 -21.30
C ASN A 346 -1.60 -8.13 -19.98
N ILE A 347 -0.51 -8.63 -19.42
CA ILE A 347 -0.47 -9.21 -18.07
C ILE A 347 0.47 -8.36 -17.22
N THR A 348 0.00 -7.93 -16.06
CA THR A 348 0.80 -7.18 -15.09
C THR A 348 0.74 -7.88 -13.74
N LEU A 349 1.90 -8.24 -13.19
CA LEU A 349 2.03 -8.72 -11.83
C LEU A 349 2.44 -7.57 -10.93
N ILE A 350 1.66 -7.31 -9.88
CA ILE A 350 1.92 -6.26 -8.90
C ILE A 350 2.13 -6.90 -7.54
N ALA A 351 3.24 -6.61 -6.88
CA ALA A 351 3.47 -7.05 -5.51
C ALA A 351 3.38 -5.90 -4.53
N ASP A 352 2.77 -6.18 -3.37
CA ASP A 352 2.80 -5.29 -2.22
C ASP A 352 4.23 -5.17 -1.67
N ALA A 353 4.66 -3.93 -1.46
CA ALA A 353 5.99 -3.61 -0.93
C ALA A 353 6.19 -3.97 0.54
N SER A 354 5.13 -4.27 1.29
CA SER A 354 5.19 -4.50 2.74
C SER A 354 6.03 -5.71 3.14
N ASN A 355 6.18 -6.70 2.25
CA ASN A 355 6.88 -7.96 2.51
C ASN A 355 8.19 -8.14 1.73
N ASN A 356 8.78 -7.05 1.24
CA ASN A 356 10.00 -7.11 0.45
C ASN A 356 11.23 -7.58 1.24
N THR A 357 12.12 -8.34 0.55
CA THR A 357 13.43 -8.71 1.10
C THR A 357 14.34 -7.50 1.24
N GLY A 358 13.96 -6.41 0.58
CA GLY A 358 14.78 -5.26 0.40
C GLY A 358 15.81 -5.38 -0.74
N ASN A 359 15.85 -6.50 -1.42
CA ASN A 359 16.54 -6.67 -2.69
C ASN A 359 15.51 -6.69 -3.83
N VAL A 360 15.21 -5.54 -4.39
CA VAL A 360 14.20 -5.39 -5.45
C VAL A 360 14.42 -6.35 -6.61
N THR A 361 15.67 -6.60 -6.99
CA THR A 361 15.98 -7.53 -8.08
C THR A 361 15.58 -8.96 -7.71
N ASP A 362 15.82 -9.39 -6.47
CA ASP A 362 15.41 -10.72 -6.02
C ASP A 362 13.88 -10.82 -5.89
N ASP A 363 13.22 -9.78 -5.39
CA ASP A 363 11.75 -9.71 -5.30
C ASP A 363 11.11 -9.75 -6.70
N LEU A 364 11.63 -8.98 -7.67
CA LEU A 364 11.19 -9.03 -9.07
C LEU A 364 11.45 -10.40 -9.73
N ASN A 365 12.56 -11.05 -9.43
CA ASN A 365 12.84 -12.41 -9.91
C ASN A 365 11.85 -13.42 -9.33
N GLN A 366 11.46 -13.29 -8.08
CA GLN A 366 10.45 -14.16 -7.47
C GLN A 366 9.07 -13.94 -8.12
N LEU A 367 8.67 -12.69 -8.36
CA LEU A 367 7.45 -12.37 -9.10
C LEU A 367 7.45 -12.98 -10.51
N ALA A 368 8.60 -12.98 -11.19
CA ALA A 368 8.73 -13.63 -12.50
C ALA A 368 8.38 -15.12 -12.48
N ASN A 369 8.55 -15.78 -11.33
CA ASN A 369 8.26 -17.20 -11.15
C ASN A 369 6.79 -17.51 -10.77
N ILE A 370 5.91 -16.51 -10.72
CA ILE A 370 4.51 -16.71 -10.30
C ILE A 370 3.61 -17.11 -11.48
N ALA A 371 3.87 -16.61 -12.69
CA ALA A 371 3.03 -16.86 -13.85
C ALA A 371 3.57 -17.99 -14.76
N TYR A 372 2.74 -18.98 -14.99
CA TYR A 372 3.08 -20.17 -15.77
C TYR A 372 2.02 -20.51 -16.80
N THR A 373 2.48 -21.16 -17.88
CA THR A 373 1.62 -21.90 -18.81
C THR A 373 1.80 -23.40 -18.64
N ASN A 374 0.73 -24.16 -18.85
CA ASN A 374 0.80 -25.59 -19.02
C ASN A 374 1.07 -25.90 -20.50
N THR A 375 2.20 -26.53 -20.81
CA THR A 375 2.50 -27.04 -22.15
C THR A 375 2.30 -28.55 -22.17
N LYS A 376 1.76 -29.04 -23.28
CA LYS A 376 1.48 -30.44 -23.46
C LYS A 376 2.58 -31.08 -24.31
N GLU A 377 3.53 -31.66 -23.66
CA GLU A 377 4.49 -32.56 -24.28
C GLU A 377 4.44 -33.92 -23.54
N ASP A 378 4.48 -35.01 -24.30
CA ASP A 378 4.69 -36.34 -23.77
C ASP A 378 6.20 -36.51 -23.56
N LEU A 379 6.66 -36.20 -22.33
CA LEU A 379 8.09 -36.20 -22.01
C LEU A 379 8.63 -37.58 -21.64
N ASP A 380 7.80 -38.51 -21.17
CA ASP A 380 8.19 -39.84 -20.77
C ASP A 380 7.85 -40.92 -21.80
N GLY A 381 7.11 -40.56 -22.86
CA GLY A 381 6.79 -41.43 -23.98
C GLY A 381 5.73 -42.49 -23.67
N ASP A 382 4.92 -42.24 -22.64
CA ASP A 382 3.83 -43.12 -22.23
C ASP A 382 2.54 -42.96 -23.07
N GLY A 383 2.54 -42.02 -24.00
CA GLY A 383 1.39 -41.63 -24.83
C GLY A 383 0.42 -40.67 -24.16
N LEU A 384 0.71 -40.27 -22.92
CA LEU A 384 0.00 -39.19 -22.19
C LEU A 384 0.87 -37.94 -22.21
N LYS A 385 0.25 -36.76 -22.33
CA LYS A 385 1.00 -35.52 -22.35
C LYS A 385 1.28 -35.05 -20.93
N ASP A 386 2.55 -34.83 -20.60
CA ASP A 386 2.96 -34.27 -19.32
C ASP A 386 2.67 -32.79 -19.24
N ASN A 387 2.33 -32.31 -18.02
CA ASN A 387 2.16 -30.89 -17.77
C ASN A 387 3.54 -30.24 -17.58
N ASN A 388 4.07 -29.63 -18.64
CA ASN A 388 5.23 -28.75 -18.51
C ASN A 388 4.80 -27.34 -18.14
N LEU A 389 5.28 -26.86 -16.98
CA LEU A 389 5.08 -25.48 -16.54
C LEU A 389 6.16 -24.60 -17.16
N GLN A 390 5.78 -23.64 -17.96
CA GLN A 390 6.68 -22.66 -18.58
C GLN A 390 6.35 -21.25 -18.13
N CYS A 391 7.40 -20.43 -17.92
CA CYS A 391 7.21 -19.01 -17.64
C CYS A 391 6.62 -18.29 -18.85
N LEU A 392 5.61 -17.48 -18.62
CA LEU A 392 5.08 -16.58 -19.64
C LEU A 392 6.07 -15.43 -19.87
N GLY A 393 6.50 -15.25 -21.12
CA GLY A 393 7.33 -14.11 -21.52
C GLY A 393 6.50 -12.87 -21.78
N GLY A 394 7.12 -11.70 -21.66
CA GLY A 394 6.49 -10.41 -21.93
C GLY A 394 5.61 -9.84 -20.83
N ILE A 395 5.48 -10.55 -19.69
CA ILE A 395 4.72 -10.06 -18.54
C ILE A 395 5.44 -8.87 -17.91
N ASN A 396 4.70 -7.81 -17.64
CA ASN A 396 5.17 -6.68 -16.86
C ASN A 396 5.07 -7.02 -15.37
N ILE A 397 6.15 -6.78 -14.65
CA ILE A 397 6.20 -6.92 -13.21
C ILE A 397 6.30 -5.51 -12.61
N VAL A 398 5.46 -5.22 -11.63
CA VAL A 398 5.46 -3.97 -10.88
C VAL A 398 5.60 -4.30 -9.40
N GLN A 399 6.57 -3.68 -8.77
CA GLN A 399 6.70 -3.61 -7.33
C GLN A 399 6.16 -2.27 -6.89
N GLU A 400 5.15 -2.25 -6.04
CA GLU A 400 4.58 -1.02 -5.51
C GLU A 400 5.60 -0.22 -4.68
N ALA A 401 5.31 1.07 -4.50
CA ALA A 401 6.14 1.97 -3.72
C ALA A 401 6.28 1.50 -2.28
N SER A 402 7.49 1.60 -1.76
CA SER A 402 7.81 1.42 -0.35
C SER A 402 8.39 2.71 0.23
N ASP A 403 8.80 2.69 1.46
CA ASP A 403 9.54 3.81 2.07
C ASP A 403 10.96 4.00 1.50
N ILE A 404 11.45 3.06 0.67
CA ILE A 404 12.77 3.08 0.04
C ILE A 404 12.69 3.33 -1.46
N TYR A 405 11.69 2.77 -2.12
CA TYR A 405 11.51 2.87 -3.57
C TYR A 405 10.18 3.54 -3.92
N ASP A 406 10.16 4.37 -4.94
CA ASP A 406 8.93 4.86 -5.57
C ASP A 406 8.41 3.87 -6.63
N GLY A 407 8.69 2.59 -6.41
CA GLY A 407 8.32 1.49 -7.29
C GLY A 407 9.49 0.94 -8.09
N ALA A 408 9.29 -0.27 -8.57
CA ALA A 408 10.20 -0.93 -9.48
C ALA A 408 9.43 -1.69 -10.56
N THR A 409 9.97 -1.74 -11.76
CA THR A 409 9.38 -2.46 -12.89
C THR A 409 10.40 -3.36 -13.57
N ALA A 410 9.92 -4.48 -14.11
CA ALA A 410 10.69 -5.36 -14.95
C ALA A 410 9.78 -6.05 -15.98
N THR A 411 10.38 -6.77 -16.92
CA THR A 411 9.66 -7.60 -17.88
C THR A 411 10.19 -9.02 -17.78
N VAL A 412 9.32 -10.02 -17.75
CA VAL A 412 9.71 -11.42 -17.79
C VAL A 412 10.21 -11.76 -19.19
N ALA A 413 11.43 -12.27 -19.26
CA ALA A 413 11.99 -12.81 -20.52
C ALA A 413 11.47 -14.22 -20.80
N ASN A 414 11.35 -14.58 -22.07
CA ASN A 414 11.00 -15.94 -22.49
C ASN A 414 12.11 -16.92 -22.07
N GLY A 415 11.76 -18.01 -21.42
CA GLY A 415 12.68 -19.09 -21.15
C GLY A 415 12.36 -19.91 -19.90
N CYS A 416 12.26 -21.23 -20.07
CA CYS A 416 12.21 -22.19 -18.98
C CYS A 416 13.54 -22.95 -18.88
N PRO A 417 13.92 -23.46 -17.70
CA PRO A 417 13.15 -23.59 -16.46
C PRO A 417 13.29 -22.41 -15.48
N ASN A 418 14.10 -21.42 -15.79
CA ASN A 418 14.34 -20.26 -14.92
C ASN A 418 13.80 -19.00 -15.57
N CYS A 419 12.72 -18.46 -15.02
CA CYS A 419 12.21 -17.17 -15.44
C CYS A 419 13.24 -16.09 -15.12
N THR A 420 13.70 -15.37 -16.13
CA THR A 420 14.63 -14.25 -16.00
C THR A 420 13.91 -12.95 -16.25
N ILE A 421 14.38 -11.90 -15.62
CA ILE A 421 13.85 -10.54 -15.81
C ILE A 421 14.75 -9.71 -16.71
N THR A 422 14.16 -8.82 -17.47
CA THR A 422 14.82 -7.81 -18.31
C THR A 422 14.19 -6.45 -18.10
N ASN A 423 14.81 -5.40 -18.62
CA ASN A 423 14.28 -4.02 -18.54
C ASN A 423 13.99 -3.57 -17.10
N VAL A 424 14.83 -3.97 -16.16
CA VAL A 424 14.67 -3.58 -14.76
C VAL A 424 14.84 -2.07 -14.61
N ARG A 425 13.85 -1.41 -14.02
CA ARG A 425 13.87 0.00 -13.64
C ARG A 425 13.48 0.11 -12.19
N ILE A 426 14.28 0.83 -11.42
CA ILE A 426 14.05 1.07 -9.99
C ILE A 426 14.10 2.57 -9.79
N GLN A 427 13.07 3.14 -9.19
CA GLN A 427 13.03 4.53 -8.76
C GLN A 427 13.22 4.59 -7.25
N ASP A 428 14.08 5.50 -6.78
CA ASP A 428 14.23 5.74 -5.36
C ASP A 428 13.02 6.54 -4.85
N ASN A 429 12.60 6.23 -3.63
CA ASN A 429 11.52 6.98 -3.01
C ASN A 429 12.01 8.39 -2.64
N PRO A 430 11.27 9.46 -2.93
CA PRO A 430 11.61 10.82 -2.51
C PRO A 430 11.92 10.98 -1.02
N ASN A 431 11.33 10.14 -0.16
CA ASN A 431 11.67 10.09 1.26
C ASN A 431 13.16 9.86 1.52
N VAL A 432 13.80 9.02 0.71
CA VAL A 432 15.23 8.70 0.85
C VAL A 432 16.09 9.89 0.43
N HIS A 433 15.70 10.59 -0.63
CA HIS A 433 16.36 11.83 -1.05
C HIS A 433 16.22 12.94 0.01
N GLY A 434 15.03 13.10 0.60
CA GLY A 434 14.83 14.03 1.72
C GLY A 434 15.72 13.71 2.93
N ILE A 435 15.92 12.43 3.25
CA ILE A 435 16.87 12.00 4.30
C ILE A 435 18.30 12.36 3.93
N ALA A 436 18.69 12.22 2.64
CA ALA A 436 20.01 12.59 2.14
C ALA A 436 20.29 14.09 2.28
N GLU A 437 19.35 14.89 1.84
CA GLU A 437 19.47 16.35 1.90
C GLU A 437 19.49 16.86 3.34
N MET A 438 18.76 16.22 4.26
CA MET A 438 18.86 16.50 5.70
C MET A 438 20.24 16.13 6.28
N ALA A 439 20.92 15.13 5.75
CA ALA A 439 22.30 14.84 6.14
C ALA A 439 23.27 15.92 5.63
N ALA A 440 23.09 16.38 4.39
CA ALA A 440 23.88 17.47 3.80
C ALA A 440 23.66 18.82 4.50
N LEU A 441 22.45 19.05 5.02
CA LEU A 441 22.11 20.24 5.81
C LEU A 441 23.08 20.48 6.98
N GLY A 442 23.53 19.41 7.63
CA GLY A 442 24.51 19.49 8.71
C GLY A 442 25.80 20.21 8.29
N LEU A 443 26.30 19.93 7.10
CA LEU A 443 27.47 20.64 6.55
C LEU A 443 27.17 22.10 6.25
N HIS A 444 26.00 22.42 5.68
CA HIS A 444 25.61 23.80 5.40
C HIS A 444 25.53 24.64 6.68
N ILE A 445 24.86 24.15 7.71
CA ILE A 445 24.75 24.81 9.02
C ILE A 445 26.14 25.04 9.63
N TRP A 446 27.03 24.03 9.52
CA TRP A 446 28.38 24.13 10.04
C TRP A 446 29.23 25.16 9.30
N ARG A 447 29.14 25.24 7.98
CA ARG A 447 29.83 26.27 7.17
C ARG A 447 29.41 27.68 7.58
N ASN A 448 28.12 27.93 7.74
CA ASN A 448 27.59 29.22 8.19
C ASN A 448 28.18 29.66 9.51
N GLU A 449 28.31 28.71 10.44
CA GLU A 449 28.86 28.97 11.76
C GLU A 449 30.37 29.33 11.73
N ILE A 450 31.17 28.76 10.80
CA ILE A 450 32.60 29.06 10.67
C ILE A 450 32.77 30.49 10.18
N ASP A 451 32.10 30.87 9.14
CA ASP A 451 32.24 32.17 8.50
C ASP A 451 31.81 33.33 9.41
N ASP A 452 30.79 33.10 10.23
CA ASP A 452 30.30 34.07 11.20
C ASP A 452 31.37 34.52 12.21
N MET A 453 32.23 33.60 12.64
CA MET A 453 33.29 33.96 13.59
C MET A 453 34.37 34.87 12.97
N HIS A 454 34.71 34.73 11.69
CA HIS A 454 35.64 35.64 11.02
C HIS A 454 35.05 37.04 10.86
N ARG A 455 33.75 37.12 10.60
CA ARG A 455 33.05 38.44 10.61
C ARG A 455 33.17 39.11 11.97
N ARG A 456 32.96 38.36 13.03
CA ARG A 456 33.10 38.86 14.40
C ARG A 456 34.53 39.36 14.71
N VAL A 457 35.55 38.62 14.30
CA VAL A 457 36.95 39.02 14.48
C VAL A 457 37.30 40.27 13.67
N GLY A 458 36.69 40.42 12.47
CA GLY A 458 36.77 41.65 11.69
C GLY A 458 36.22 42.88 12.42
N GLU A 459 35.09 42.77 13.07
CA GLU A 459 34.41 43.81 13.87
C GLU A 459 35.26 44.23 15.09
N LEU A 460 36.03 43.30 15.68
CA LEU A 460 36.95 43.60 16.78
C LEU A 460 37.97 44.68 16.43
N ARG A 461 38.44 44.73 15.18
CA ARG A 461 39.41 45.73 14.68
C ARG A 461 38.78 47.11 14.49
N ASP A 462 37.48 47.21 14.36
CA ASP A 462 36.72 48.45 14.17
C ASP A 462 36.24 49.06 15.49
N SER A 463 36.32 48.29 16.59
CA SER A 463 35.92 48.74 17.91
C SER A 463 36.95 49.70 18.54
N SER A 464 36.54 50.55 19.48
CA SER A 464 37.41 51.39 20.29
C SER A 464 38.41 50.57 21.09
N ALA A 465 39.63 51.11 21.29
CA ALA A 465 40.82 50.41 21.81
C ALA A 465 40.77 50.02 23.29
N GLN A 466 39.67 49.54 23.84
CA GLN A 466 39.61 48.99 25.20
C GLN A 466 40.11 47.57 25.25
N SER A 467 40.82 47.21 26.31
CA SER A 467 41.57 45.96 26.36
C SER A 467 40.75 44.71 26.55
N ASN A 468 39.54 44.79 27.14
CA ASN A 468 38.65 43.67 27.40
C ASN A 468 37.28 44.00 26.87
N GLY A 469 36.55 43.00 26.41
CA GLY A 469 35.19 43.20 25.97
C GLY A 469 34.32 41.96 26.06
N LEU A 470 33.10 42.16 26.51
CA LEU A 470 32.01 41.21 26.33
C LEU A 470 31.22 41.62 25.08
N TRP A 471 30.77 40.63 24.35
CA TRP A 471 29.96 40.90 23.17
C TRP A 471 28.86 39.88 23.02
N THR A 472 27.79 40.27 22.36
CA THR A 472 26.72 39.41 21.94
C THR A 472 26.22 39.81 20.57
N ARG A 473 25.75 38.85 19.80
CA ARG A 473 25.07 39.12 18.54
C ARG A 473 23.98 38.09 18.25
N VAL A 474 23.05 38.49 17.43
CA VAL A 474 22.01 37.65 16.83
C VAL A 474 22.17 37.74 15.33
N TYR A 475 22.09 36.61 14.67
CA TYR A 475 21.95 36.56 13.22
C TYR A 475 20.78 35.67 12.81
N HIS A 476 20.17 36.01 11.70
CA HIS A 476 19.05 35.30 11.12
C HIS A 476 19.27 35.21 9.61
N GLY A 477 18.95 34.05 9.03
CA GLY A 477 19.14 33.83 7.61
C GLY A 477 18.17 32.82 7.00
N LYS A 478 18.16 32.84 5.67
CA LYS A 478 17.45 31.88 4.84
C LYS A 478 18.38 31.41 3.74
N ALA A 479 18.43 30.10 3.56
CA ALA A 479 19.16 29.45 2.46
C ALA A 479 18.28 28.38 1.80
N GLU A 480 18.54 28.14 0.53
CA GLU A 480 17.85 27.14 -0.28
C GLU A 480 18.87 26.25 -1.00
N TYR A 481 18.61 24.94 -1.11
CA TYR A 481 19.48 24.00 -1.83
C TYR A 481 18.77 22.70 -2.15
N GLY A 482 19.38 21.86 -2.99
CA GLY A 482 18.99 20.49 -3.26
C GLY A 482 17.80 20.34 -4.21
N ASP A 483 17.62 19.12 -4.69
CA ASP A 483 16.57 18.77 -5.65
C ASP A 483 15.16 18.70 -5.00
N GLN A 484 15.11 18.61 -3.65
CA GLN A 484 13.87 18.62 -2.88
C GLN A 484 13.50 20.02 -2.36
N ASN A 485 14.09 21.06 -2.91
CA ASN A 485 13.84 22.47 -2.53
C ASN A 485 13.99 22.73 -1.03
N VAL A 486 15.07 22.22 -0.43
CA VAL A 486 15.30 22.42 1.00
C VAL A 486 15.46 23.90 1.29
N THR A 487 14.59 24.41 2.13
CA THR A 487 14.67 25.77 2.67
C THR A 487 15.07 25.69 4.14
N ASN A 488 16.23 26.23 4.49
CA ASN A 488 16.69 26.39 5.86
C ASN A 488 16.50 27.83 6.33
N ARG A 489 15.70 28.02 7.37
CA ARG A 489 15.59 29.31 8.09
C ARG A 489 16.17 29.15 9.46
N TYR A 490 17.14 29.98 9.80
CA TYR A 490 17.82 29.81 11.07
C TYR A 490 17.98 31.12 11.81
N THR A 491 18.00 31.00 13.15
CA THR A 491 18.30 32.10 14.05
C THR A 491 19.39 31.66 15.01
N ALA A 492 20.43 32.46 15.15
CA ALA A 492 21.50 32.14 16.05
C ALA A 492 21.76 33.28 17.04
N PHE A 493 22.11 32.87 18.23
CA PHE A 493 22.58 33.74 19.32
C PHE A 493 24.02 33.38 19.65
N GLN A 494 24.91 34.39 19.65
CA GLN A 494 26.29 34.23 20.07
C GLN A 494 26.61 35.16 21.22
N PHE A 495 27.44 34.67 22.14
CA PHE A 495 27.96 35.41 23.28
C PHE A 495 29.44 35.08 23.47
N GLY A 496 30.29 36.09 23.68
CA GLY A 496 31.70 35.87 23.82
C GLY A 496 32.44 36.93 24.62
N TYR A 497 33.67 36.60 24.92
CA TYR A 497 34.61 37.50 25.58
C TYR A 497 35.92 37.54 24.82
N ASP A 498 36.51 38.75 24.67
CA ASP A 498 37.83 38.94 24.10
C ASP A 498 38.67 39.85 24.97
N ARG A 499 39.98 39.66 24.82
CA ARG A 499 40.98 40.45 25.54
C ARG A 499 42.15 40.75 24.64
N GLN A 500 42.58 42.03 24.66
CA GLN A 500 43.84 42.42 24.09
C GLN A 500 44.98 41.95 25.01
N VAL A 501 45.78 40.99 24.56
CA VAL A 501 46.89 40.38 25.32
C VAL A 501 48.17 41.25 25.21
N ARG A 502 48.31 41.87 24.03
CA ARG A 502 49.40 42.82 23.71
C ARG A 502 48.94 43.71 22.55
N ASP A 503 49.68 44.78 22.30
CA ASP A 503 49.35 45.68 21.17
C ASP A 503 49.20 44.89 19.88
N GLY A 504 48.04 45.08 19.21
CA GLY A 504 47.69 44.40 17.97
C GLY A 504 47.42 42.91 18.08
N PHE A 505 47.28 42.34 19.30
CA PHE A 505 46.92 40.94 19.44
C PHE A 505 45.78 40.72 20.47
N TRP A 506 44.70 40.12 20.01
CA TRP A 506 43.53 39.75 20.78
C TRP A 506 43.39 38.25 20.86
N LEU A 507 42.94 37.76 22.01
CA LEU A 507 42.41 36.40 22.21
C LEU A 507 41.00 36.45 22.72
N GLY A 508 40.16 35.54 22.25
CA GLY A 508 38.77 35.42 22.69
C GLY A 508 38.24 34.03 22.64
N GLY A 509 37.06 33.89 23.24
CA GLY A 509 36.26 32.68 23.17
C GLY A 509 34.78 33.02 23.11
N ALA A 510 34.00 32.14 22.52
CA ALA A 510 32.57 32.33 22.37
C ALA A 510 31.77 31.02 22.46
N PHE A 511 30.52 31.17 22.84
CA PHE A 511 29.49 30.17 22.75
C PHE A 511 28.43 30.65 21.75
N SER A 512 27.87 29.72 20.99
CA SER A 512 26.79 29.97 20.06
C SER A 512 25.71 28.92 20.17
N TYR A 513 24.47 29.34 20.00
CA TYR A 513 23.33 28.47 19.81
C TYR A 513 22.59 28.89 18.53
N THR A 514 22.36 27.95 17.64
CA THR A 514 21.62 28.13 16.41
C THR A 514 20.43 27.20 16.39
N ASP A 515 19.26 27.76 16.10
CA ASP A 515 17.98 27.11 15.91
C ASP A 515 17.56 27.28 14.45
N GLY A 516 17.24 26.18 13.78
CA GLY A 516 16.94 26.17 12.35
C GLY A 516 15.69 25.35 12.04
N ASP A 517 14.74 26.01 11.38
CA ASP A 517 13.56 25.39 10.79
C ASP A 517 13.87 25.02 9.33
N ASN A 518 13.60 23.79 8.95
CA ASN A 518 13.85 23.26 7.62
C ASN A 518 12.54 22.81 6.97
N SER A 519 12.33 23.13 5.73
CA SER A 519 11.21 22.63 4.92
C SER A 519 11.70 22.15 3.57
N PHE A 520 11.10 21.08 3.06
CA PHE A 520 11.39 20.51 1.75
C PHE A 520 10.11 19.89 1.15
N ASP A 521 10.15 19.50 -0.12
CA ASP A 521 8.96 19.14 -0.90
C ASP A 521 8.04 18.11 -0.23
N TYR A 522 8.62 17.16 0.52
CA TYR A 522 7.85 16.07 1.16
C TYR A 522 7.89 16.11 2.69
N GLY A 523 8.36 17.19 3.29
CA GLY A 523 8.44 17.22 4.75
C GLY A 523 9.02 18.49 5.35
N ASP A 524 9.30 18.40 6.62
CA ASP A 524 9.91 19.44 7.44
C ASP A 524 10.88 18.85 8.47
N GLY A 525 11.69 19.70 9.08
CA GLY A 525 12.66 19.28 10.08
C GLY A 525 13.20 20.44 10.88
N ASP A 526 13.83 20.11 11.99
CA ASP A 526 14.42 21.04 12.94
C ASP A 526 15.92 20.74 13.13
N SER A 527 16.70 21.78 13.33
CA SER A 527 18.14 21.66 13.59
C SER A 527 18.55 22.56 14.76
N ASP A 528 19.19 21.96 15.75
CA ASP A 528 19.78 22.66 16.88
C ASP A 528 21.30 22.52 16.84
N LEU A 529 22.05 23.62 16.91
CA LEU A 529 23.50 23.59 16.96
C LEU A 529 24.04 24.38 18.15
N TYR A 530 24.87 23.73 18.97
CA TYR A 530 25.61 24.32 20.07
C TYR A 530 27.09 24.34 19.75
N THR A 531 27.77 25.49 19.85
CA THR A 531 29.18 25.59 19.53
C THR A 531 30.01 26.32 20.59
N PHE A 532 31.27 25.94 20.66
CA PHE A 532 32.30 26.67 21.38
C PHE A 532 33.43 27.04 20.40
N SER A 533 33.88 28.27 20.45
CA SER A 533 34.96 28.76 19.61
C SER A 533 36.03 29.47 20.42
N GLY A 534 37.30 29.27 19.99
CA GLY A 534 38.42 30.07 20.41
C GLY A 534 39.00 30.79 19.20
N TYR A 535 39.42 32.04 19.40
CA TYR A 535 39.99 32.82 18.31
C TYR A 535 41.14 33.70 18.76
N GLY A 536 42.07 33.97 17.80
CA GLY A 536 43.16 34.92 17.95
C GLY A 536 43.22 35.86 16.74
N SER A 537 43.41 37.16 16.98
CA SER A 537 43.52 38.16 15.95
C SER A 537 44.79 39.00 16.13
N TRP A 538 45.60 39.09 15.08
CA TRP A 538 46.80 39.89 15.01
C TRP A 538 46.61 41.02 14.01
N LEU A 539 46.80 42.26 14.44
CA LEU A 539 46.83 43.44 13.58
C LEU A 539 48.24 44.01 13.59
N PHE A 540 48.92 44.01 12.46
CA PHE A 540 50.24 44.54 12.31
C PHE A 540 50.22 46.05 11.97
N LYS A 541 51.28 46.76 12.31
CA LYS A 541 51.39 48.23 12.13
C LYS A 541 51.24 48.69 10.68
N ASN A 542 51.46 47.79 9.69
CA ASN A 542 51.33 48.07 8.27
C ASN A 542 49.92 47.84 7.71
N GLY A 543 48.93 47.56 8.59
CA GLY A 543 47.53 47.30 8.21
C GLY A 543 47.24 45.87 7.78
N VAL A 544 48.25 44.99 7.75
CA VAL A 544 48.04 43.55 7.56
C VAL A 544 47.46 42.96 8.82
N TYR A 545 46.57 41.98 8.69
CA TYR A 545 46.07 41.21 9.82
C TYR A 545 46.07 39.70 9.53
N LEU A 546 46.03 38.93 10.62
CA LEU A 546 45.88 37.49 10.59
C LEU A 546 44.91 37.09 11.69
N ASP A 547 43.83 36.37 11.32
CA ASP A 547 42.84 35.84 12.21
C ASP A 547 42.83 34.31 12.16
N LEU A 548 42.87 33.70 13.33
CA LEU A 548 42.74 32.24 13.49
C LEU A 548 41.52 31.94 14.33
N VAL A 549 40.72 30.96 13.90
CA VAL A 549 39.52 30.49 14.63
C VAL A 549 39.50 28.97 14.66
N GLY A 550 39.38 28.43 15.88
CA GLY A 550 39.08 27.00 16.11
C GLY A 550 37.69 26.87 16.71
N LYS A 551 36.91 25.93 16.23
CA LYS A 551 35.53 25.74 16.67
C LYS A 551 35.19 24.26 16.80
N VAL A 552 34.39 23.92 17.81
CA VAL A 552 33.76 22.59 18.00
C VAL A 552 32.27 22.77 18.29
N GLY A 553 31.48 21.83 17.84
CA GLY A 553 30.02 21.91 18.05
C GLY A 553 29.36 20.55 18.10
N ARG A 554 28.13 20.55 18.60
CA ARG A 554 27.22 19.42 18.58
C ARG A 554 25.89 19.85 17.95
N MET A 555 25.47 19.10 16.98
CA MET A 555 24.26 19.32 16.21
C MET A 555 23.25 18.23 16.50
N LYS A 556 21.99 18.59 16.63
CA LYS A 556 20.85 17.71 16.61
C LYS A 556 20.00 18.06 15.38
N ASN A 557 19.63 17.06 14.61
CA ASN A 557 18.71 17.20 13.48
C ASN A 557 17.55 16.25 13.68
N ALA A 558 16.35 16.69 13.37
CA ALA A 558 15.11 15.90 13.36
C ALA A 558 14.33 16.20 12.09
N PHE A 559 13.60 15.22 11.57
CA PHE A 559 12.79 15.40 10.37
C PHE A 559 11.52 14.56 10.40
N ASP A 560 10.52 15.02 9.65
CA ASP A 560 9.25 14.38 9.38
C ASP A 560 9.01 14.42 7.87
N ILE A 561 9.02 13.25 7.22
CA ILE A 561 8.87 13.12 5.76
C ILE A 561 7.60 12.32 5.48
N ARG A 562 6.80 12.78 4.50
CA ARG A 562 5.59 12.10 4.09
C ARG A 562 5.49 12.02 2.57
N PHE A 563 5.43 10.80 2.05
CA PHE A 563 5.25 10.52 0.64
C PHE A 563 4.34 9.29 0.47
N ASN A 564 3.32 9.37 -0.40
CA ASN A 564 2.38 8.28 -0.67
C ASN A 564 1.81 7.63 0.61
N ASP A 565 1.28 8.43 1.53
CA ASP A 565 0.73 8.00 2.84
C ASP A 565 1.74 7.35 3.80
N ILE A 566 2.99 7.19 3.40
CA ILE A 566 4.07 6.71 4.26
C ILE A 566 4.69 7.91 4.98
N LYS A 567 4.61 7.89 6.32
CA LYS A 567 5.27 8.86 7.18
C LYS A 567 6.54 8.25 7.76
N SER A 568 7.68 8.88 7.49
CA SER A 568 8.97 8.51 8.05
C SER A 568 9.52 9.65 8.89
N THR A 569 9.85 9.38 10.15
CA THR A 569 10.49 10.34 11.04
C THR A 569 11.85 9.83 11.48
N GLY A 570 12.78 10.73 11.72
CA GLY A 570 14.08 10.39 12.27
C GLY A 570 14.68 11.54 13.04
N ASP A 571 15.56 11.21 13.98
CA ASP A 571 16.39 12.18 14.68
C ASP A 571 17.80 11.62 14.90
N TYR A 572 18.79 12.50 14.83
CA TYR A 572 20.17 12.14 15.06
C TYR A 572 20.99 13.28 15.62
N HIS A 573 22.13 12.91 16.21
CA HIS A 573 23.11 13.86 16.71
C HIS A 573 24.44 13.62 16.01
N THR A 574 25.10 14.71 15.64
CA THR A 574 26.50 14.66 15.18
C THR A 574 27.34 15.74 15.86
N ASN A 575 28.64 15.55 15.85
CA ASN A 575 29.59 16.56 16.30
C ASN A 575 30.24 17.19 15.07
N ALA A 576 30.83 18.38 15.25
CA ALA A 576 31.59 19.01 14.19
C ALA A 576 32.80 19.76 14.78
N ALA A 577 33.85 19.87 14.00
CA ALA A 577 35.02 20.61 14.36
C ALA A 577 35.56 21.39 13.15
N SER A 578 36.20 22.53 13.38
CA SER A 578 36.83 23.31 12.29
C SER A 578 38.00 24.12 12.75
N LEU A 579 38.87 24.40 11.79
CA LEU A 579 40.00 25.34 11.92
C LEU A 579 40.01 26.25 10.72
N SER A 580 40.14 27.55 10.93
CA SER A 580 40.17 28.51 9.85
C SER A 580 41.22 29.62 10.08
N ALA A 581 41.75 30.15 8.99
CA ALA A 581 42.67 31.26 8.96
C ALA A 581 42.27 32.26 7.89
N GLU A 582 42.22 33.53 8.25
CA GLU A 582 42.03 34.65 7.33
C GLU A 582 43.17 35.63 7.44
N MET A 583 43.64 36.10 6.30
CA MET A 583 44.63 37.18 6.19
C MET A 583 44.06 38.26 5.29
N GLY A 584 44.27 39.49 5.65
CA GLY A 584 43.91 40.63 4.84
C GLY A 584 44.80 41.83 5.09
N TRP A 585 44.59 42.83 4.28
CA TRP A 585 45.33 44.09 4.37
C TRP A 585 44.38 45.25 4.21
N ARG A 586 44.25 46.08 5.28
CA ARG A 586 43.47 47.30 5.26
C ARG A 586 44.35 48.46 4.75
N TYR A 587 44.08 48.85 3.53
CA TYR A 587 44.73 49.96 2.86
C TYR A 587 43.81 51.18 2.82
N PHE A 588 44.21 52.31 3.45
CA PHE A 588 43.48 53.55 3.42
C PHE A 588 43.89 54.36 2.17
N ALA A 589 42.93 54.52 1.23
CA ALA A 589 43.11 55.33 0.03
C ALA A 589 43.00 56.85 0.35
N THR A 590 42.19 57.20 1.35
CA THR A 590 42.12 58.52 1.99
C THR A 590 42.07 58.30 3.51
N GLU A 591 41.93 59.36 4.31
CA GLU A 591 41.76 59.24 5.76
C GLU A 591 40.49 58.50 6.14
N GLU A 592 39.47 58.43 5.25
CA GLU A 592 38.15 57.89 5.49
C GLU A 592 37.83 56.64 4.65
N LEU A 593 38.37 56.54 3.42
CA LEU A 593 38.10 55.45 2.51
C LEU A 593 39.18 54.40 2.60
N TYR A 594 38.78 53.13 2.77
CA TYR A 594 39.70 52.00 2.77
C TYR A 594 39.25 50.91 1.82
N LEU A 595 40.24 50.14 1.35
CA LEU A 595 40.08 48.90 0.62
C LEU A 595 40.79 47.79 1.41
N GLU A 596 40.10 46.66 1.56
CA GLU A 596 40.62 45.55 2.37
C GLU A 596 40.47 44.23 1.55
N PRO A 597 41.49 43.88 0.73
CA PRO A 597 41.57 42.54 0.15
C PRO A 597 41.78 41.51 1.22
N GLN A 598 41.11 40.36 1.06
CA GLN A 598 41.05 39.26 2.02
C GLN A 598 41.28 37.92 1.34
N VAL A 599 41.98 37.02 1.98
CA VAL A 599 42.09 35.62 1.66
C VAL A 599 41.86 34.79 2.90
N GLN A 600 41.06 33.75 2.77
CA GLN A 600 40.70 32.91 3.88
C GLN A 600 40.71 31.44 3.41
N MET A 601 41.09 30.56 4.32
CA MET A 601 40.95 29.13 4.15
C MET A 601 40.40 28.52 5.43
N TRP A 602 39.46 27.61 5.29
CA TRP A 602 38.99 26.80 6.44
C TRP A 602 38.86 25.33 6.09
N TYR A 603 39.09 24.50 7.06
CA TYR A 603 38.80 23.09 7.04
C TYR A 603 37.73 22.81 8.11
N GLY A 604 36.65 22.19 7.69
CA GLY A 604 35.54 21.72 8.56
C GLY A 604 35.36 20.22 8.44
N HIS A 605 35.04 19.58 9.54
CA HIS A 605 34.72 18.16 9.63
C HIS A 605 33.45 17.98 10.42
N VAL A 606 32.44 17.36 9.80
CA VAL A 606 31.21 16.90 10.44
C VAL A 606 31.34 15.39 10.61
N PHE A 607 31.22 14.90 11.84
CA PHE A 607 31.42 13.49 12.15
C PHE A 607 30.25 12.63 11.69
N ASP A 608 30.48 11.34 11.53
CA ASP A 608 29.49 10.35 11.19
C ASP A 608 28.32 10.27 12.19
N ALA A 609 27.19 9.75 11.74
CA ALA A 609 26.04 9.49 12.60
C ALA A 609 25.20 8.32 12.06
N ASP A 610 24.88 7.39 12.94
CA ASP A 610 24.03 6.26 12.66
C ASP A 610 22.71 6.39 13.41
N TYR A 611 21.59 6.14 12.72
CA TYR A 611 20.27 6.17 13.33
C TYR A 611 19.27 5.29 12.59
N HIS A 612 18.04 5.18 13.09
CA HIS A 612 16.94 4.50 12.43
C HIS A 612 15.75 5.44 12.32
N THR A 613 15.08 5.39 11.17
CA THR A 613 13.80 6.07 11.00
C THR A 613 12.67 5.30 11.68
N SER A 614 11.52 5.96 11.84
CA SER A 614 10.30 5.32 12.39
C SER A 614 9.78 4.17 11.52
N THR A 615 10.14 4.14 10.24
CA THR A 615 9.80 3.05 9.31
C THR A 615 10.83 1.92 9.31
N GLY A 616 11.86 2.01 10.17
CA GLY A 616 12.89 0.98 10.33
C GLY A 616 14.01 1.02 9.30
N ILE A 617 14.15 2.11 8.54
CA ILE A 617 15.33 2.33 7.69
C ILE A 617 16.52 2.64 8.61
N LYS A 618 17.59 1.86 8.53
CA LYS A 618 18.88 2.19 9.12
C LYS A 618 19.58 3.18 8.21
N VAL A 619 19.99 4.30 8.75
CA VAL A 619 20.75 5.34 8.04
C VAL A 619 22.15 5.44 8.68
N GLU A 620 23.17 5.38 7.84
CA GLU A 620 24.57 5.56 8.18
C GLU A 620 25.08 6.78 7.41
N ASN A 621 25.18 7.93 8.10
CA ASN A 621 25.77 9.13 7.53
C ASN A 621 27.29 9.05 7.67
N ASP A 622 28.01 9.03 6.58
CA ASP A 622 29.48 9.11 6.61
C ASP A 622 29.92 10.50 7.12
N SER A 623 31.11 10.59 7.66
CA SER A 623 31.69 11.89 7.99
C SER A 623 31.91 12.73 6.73
N VAL A 624 31.73 14.06 6.85
CA VAL A 624 31.85 15.00 5.73
C VAL A 624 32.97 15.98 5.99
N ASP A 625 33.85 16.11 5.03
CA ASP A 625 34.94 17.10 5.01
C ASP A 625 34.55 18.28 4.13
N SER A 626 35.01 19.47 4.50
CA SER A 626 34.84 20.69 3.73
C SER A 626 36.15 21.49 3.80
N LEU A 627 36.77 21.75 2.64
CA LEU A 627 37.96 22.58 2.54
C LEU A 627 37.61 23.76 1.65
N VAL A 628 37.40 24.92 2.25
CA VAL A 628 36.97 26.12 1.51
C VAL A 628 38.08 27.16 1.48
N GLY A 629 38.33 27.66 0.28
CA GLY A 629 39.11 28.86 0.04
C GLY A 629 38.22 30.04 -0.33
N ARG A 630 38.46 31.21 0.26
CA ARG A 630 37.77 32.46 -0.03
C ARG A 630 38.75 33.54 -0.45
N VAL A 631 38.41 34.23 -1.51
CA VAL A 631 39.07 35.48 -1.91
C VAL A 631 37.99 36.57 -1.94
N GLY A 632 38.24 37.64 -1.21
CA GLY A 632 37.25 38.72 -1.08
C GLY A 632 37.87 40.09 -1.04
N VAL A 633 37.00 41.08 -1.16
CA VAL A 633 37.35 42.49 -1.00
C VAL A 633 36.26 43.18 -0.18
N LYS A 634 36.71 43.98 0.81
CA LYS A 634 35.84 44.88 1.59
C LYS A 634 36.25 46.31 1.25
N MET A 635 35.32 47.14 0.87
CA MET A 635 35.51 48.57 0.62
C MET A 635 34.62 49.36 1.60
N GLY A 636 35.21 50.25 2.34
CA GLY A 636 34.46 50.98 3.37
C GLY A 636 34.86 52.44 3.52
N TYR A 637 33.91 53.14 4.13
CA TYR A 637 34.06 54.50 4.61
C TYR A 637 34.11 54.51 6.14
N LYS A 638 35.07 55.17 6.74
CA LYS A 638 35.20 55.34 8.17
C LYS A 638 35.11 56.83 8.51
N ASP A 639 34.26 57.17 9.46
CA ASP A 639 34.08 58.57 9.92
C ASP A 639 35.40 59.11 10.45
N SER A 640 35.76 60.32 10.05
CA SER A 640 36.99 61.00 10.46
C SER A 640 37.13 61.19 11.96
N GLN A 641 36.01 61.21 12.70
CA GLN A 641 36.00 61.25 14.16
C GLN A 641 36.04 59.84 14.82
N GLY A 642 36.15 58.77 14.00
CA GLY A 642 36.21 57.40 14.49
C GLY A 642 34.93 56.88 15.11
N ARG A 643 33.79 57.55 14.87
CA ARG A 643 32.47 57.16 15.48
C ARG A 643 31.83 55.99 14.81
N GLY A 644 32.19 55.64 13.59
CA GLY A 644 31.65 54.49 12.91
C GLY A 644 32.05 54.44 11.43
N GLY A 645 31.51 53.44 10.74
CA GLY A 645 31.78 53.22 9.34
C GLY A 645 30.69 52.45 8.63
N VAL A 646 30.74 52.45 7.33
CA VAL A 646 29.92 51.61 6.44
C VAL A 646 30.81 50.91 5.43
N PHE A 647 30.43 49.72 5.02
CA PHE A 647 31.22 48.98 4.05
C PHE A 647 30.35 48.13 3.10
N LEU A 648 30.93 47.83 1.96
CA LEU A 648 30.47 46.81 1.01
C LEU A 648 31.52 45.70 0.96
N LYS A 649 31.08 44.49 0.77
CA LYS A 649 31.96 43.34 0.57
C LYS A 649 31.48 42.46 -0.57
N ALA A 650 32.42 41.79 -1.23
CA ALA A 650 32.18 40.76 -2.21
C ALA A 650 33.28 39.70 -2.13
N SER A 651 32.91 38.45 -2.27
CA SER A 651 33.83 37.32 -2.18
C SER A 651 33.47 36.23 -3.20
N VAL A 652 34.46 35.47 -3.63
CA VAL A 652 34.36 34.23 -4.35
C VAL A 652 34.90 33.14 -3.44
N LEU A 653 34.14 32.08 -3.33
CA LEU A 653 34.44 30.93 -2.47
C LEU A 653 34.44 29.65 -3.30
N HIS A 654 35.27 28.71 -2.92
CA HIS A 654 35.32 27.39 -3.52
C HIS A 654 35.57 26.34 -2.45
N ASP A 655 34.70 25.31 -2.41
CA ASP A 655 34.90 24.11 -1.60
C ASP A 655 35.41 22.99 -2.52
N TRP A 656 36.57 22.44 -2.21
CA TRP A 656 37.19 21.32 -2.95
C TRP A 656 36.70 19.96 -2.47
N GLU A 657 35.99 19.88 -1.38
CA GLU A 657 35.36 18.72 -0.78
C GLU A 657 33.85 18.97 -0.71
N GLY A 658 33.15 18.51 0.31
CA GLY A 658 31.75 18.88 0.54
C GLY A 658 30.75 17.84 0.07
N ASP A 659 31.21 16.62 -0.20
CA ASP A 659 30.36 15.49 -0.55
C ASP A 659 29.86 14.80 0.71
N ALA A 660 28.57 14.92 0.98
CA ALA A 660 27.87 14.20 2.04
C ALA A 660 27.39 12.85 1.49
N LYS A 661 27.93 11.77 2.04
CA LYS A 661 27.53 10.40 1.69
C LYS A 661 26.72 9.79 2.81
N PHE A 662 25.62 9.16 2.44
CA PHE A 662 24.90 8.37 3.40
C PHE A 662 24.47 7.05 2.78
N ARG A 663 24.45 6.03 3.63
CA ARG A 663 24.00 4.69 3.27
C ARG A 663 22.73 4.40 4.02
N TYR A 664 21.73 3.97 3.30
CA TYR A 664 20.50 3.49 3.93
C TYR A 664 20.31 2.01 3.66
N SER A 665 19.73 1.32 4.65
CA SER A 665 19.44 -0.11 4.56
C SER A 665 18.15 -0.44 5.32
N LYS A 666 17.42 -1.44 4.81
CA LYS A 666 16.26 -2.02 5.49
C LYS A 666 16.31 -3.53 5.35
N GLY A 667 16.29 -4.26 6.50
CA GLY A 667 16.50 -5.71 6.50
C GLY A 667 17.95 -6.13 6.18
N ALA A 668 18.15 -7.41 5.89
CA ALA A 668 19.50 -7.98 5.78
C ALA A 668 20.24 -7.67 4.46
N ASN A 669 19.56 -7.19 3.42
CA ASN A 669 20.11 -7.22 2.06
C ASN A 669 19.97 -5.94 1.25
N VAL A 670 19.40 -4.86 1.77
CA VAL A 670 19.36 -3.59 1.06
C VAL A 670 20.34 -2.63 1.66
N SER A 671 21.31 -2.23 0.87
CA SER A 671 22.16 -1.09 1.17
C SER A 671 22.31 -0.26 -0.10
N ARG A 672 21.90 0.98 -0.07
CA ARG A 672 22.18 1.97 -1.11
C ARG A 672 22.95 3.14 -0.53
N THR A 673 23.80 3.71 -1.34
CA THR A 673 24.58 4.92 -0.98
C THR A 673 24.11 6.05 -1.90
N LEU A 674 23.70 7.15 -1.32
CA LEU A 674 23.47 8.41 -2.01
C LEU A 674 24.57 9.40 -1.64
N THR A 675 24.83 10.33 -2.52
CA THR A 675 25.82 11.38 -2.33
C THR A 675 25.15 12.70 -2.68
N GLU A 676 25.14 13.60 -1.70
CA GLU A 676 24.71 14.99 -1.89
C GLU A 676 25.96 15.86 -1.84
N SER A 677 26.21 16.62 -2.89
CA SER A 677 27.38 17.49 -2.96
C SER A 677 26.98 18.93 -2.66
N LEU A 678 27.61 19.51 -1.65
CA LEU A 678 27.56 20.95 -1.39
C LEU A 678 28.90 21.65 -1.77
N GLY A 679 29.74 20.96 -2.53
CA GLY A 679 31.01 21.50 -3.06
C GLY A 679 30.81 22.53 -4.15
N GLY A 680 31.93 22.98 -4.72
CA GLY A 680 31.89 23.89 -5.86
C GLY A 680 32.14 25.37 -5.53
N THR A 681 31.79 26.25 -6.47
CA THR A 681 32.09 27.70 -6.39
C THR A 681 30.82 28.51 -6.20
N TRP A 682 30.83 29.45 -5.26
CA TRP A 682 29.75 30.42 -5.06
C TRP A 682 30.28 31.82 -4.81
N TYR A 683 29.38 32.77 -4.79
CA TYR A 683 29.66 34.19 -4.61
C TYR A 683 28.87 34.69 -3.40
N GLU A 684 29.54 35.53 -2.58
CA GLU A 684 28.89 36.23 -1.48
C GLU A 684 29.10 37.73 -1.62
N TYR A 685 28.05 38.49 -1.32
CA TYR A 685 28.12 39.94 -1.36
C TYR A 685 27.24 40.51 -0.24
N GLY A 686 27.63 41.65 0.29
CA GLY A 686 26.92 42.23 1.42
C GLY A 686 27.36 43.66 1.71
N LEU A 687 26.63 44.22 2.65
CA LEU A 687 26.89 45.53 3.19
C LEU A 687 26.77 45.51 4.71
N GLY A 688 27.48 46.44 5.37
CA GLY A 688 27.39 46.56 6.82
C GLY A 688 27.76 47.95 7.32
N ALA A 689 27.50 48.13 8.60
CA ALA A 689 27.78 49.35 9.31
C ALA A 689 28.22 49.06 10.74
N ASP A 690 29.08 49.93 11.28
CA ASP A 690 29.46 49.91 12.68
C ASP A 690 29.32 51.30 13.29
N TYR A 691 29.11 51.34 14.60
CA TYR A 691 28.97 52.63 15.31
C TYR A 691 29.44 52.53 16.77
N ASN A 692 30.37 53.36 17.14
CA ASN A 692 30.84 53.55 18.52
C ASN A 692 29.86 54.50 19.21
N ALA A 693 28.81 53.97 19.90
CA ALA A 693 27.81 54.73 20.61
C ALA A 693 28.42 55.49 21.80
N THR A 694 29.42 54.90 22.44
CA THR A 694 30.30 55.48 23.45
C THR A 694 31.69 54.89 23.32
N ASP A 695 32.68 55.37 24.08
CA ASP A 695 34.03 54.77 24.12
C ASP A 695 34.03 53.31 24.57
N GLN A 696 32.94 52.86 25.20
CA GLN A 696 32.78 51.48 25.72
C GLN A 696 31.81 50.64 24.90
N VAL A 697 30.87 51.22 24.18
CA VAL A 697 29.79 50.54 23.49
C VAL A 697 29.97 50.65 21.98
N HIS A 698 30.19 49.52 21.35
CA HIS A 698 30.30 49.37 19.89
C HIS A 698 29.14 48.57 19.37
N LEU A 699 28.38 49.10 18.39
CA LEU A 699 27.26 48.48 17.70
C LEU A 699 27.66 48.13 16.28
N TYR A 700 27.17 47.02 15.76
CA TYR A 700 27.41 46.61 14.39
C TYR A 700 26.24 45.86 13.80
N ALA A 701 26.07 45.97 12.49
CA ALA A 701 25.08 45.26 11.71
C ALA A 701 25.55 45.01 10.29
N ASP A 702 25.19 43.87 9.73
CA ASP A 702 25.41 43.59 8.31
C ASP A 702 24.27 42.79 7.71
N LEU A 703 24.16 42.87 6.38
CA LEU A 703 23.27 42.12 5.52
C LEU A 703 24.07 41.53 4.37
N GLU A 704 23.80 40.26 4.09
CA GLU A 704 24.55 39.50 3.09
C GLU A 704 23.62 38.54 2.35
N ALA A 705 23.97 38.24 1.10
CA ALA A 705 23.39 37.23 0.27
C ALA A 705 24.50 36.50 -0.51
N GLY A 706 24.19 35.27 -0.98
CA GLY A 706 25.10 34.43 -1.74
C GLY A 706 24.38 33.55 -2.75
N ASN A 707 25.03 33.31 -3.89
CA ASN A 707 24.49 32.46 -4.92
C ASN A 707 25.58 31.87 -5.84
N GLY A 708 25.17 30.98 -6.74
CA GLY A 708 26.02 30.42 -7.80
C GLY A 708 26.67 29.08 -7.46
N GLY A 709 26.37 28.50 -6.32
CA GLY A 709 26.73 27.14 -5.92
C GLY A 709 25.51 26.25 -5.78
N GLU A 710 25.68 25.14 -5.08
CA GLU A 710 24.59 24.22 -4.72
C GLU A 710 23.68 24.80 -3.63
N VAL A 711 24.18 25.82 -2.91
CA VAL A 711 23.42 26.48 -1.84
C VAL A 711 23.28 27.96 -2.18
N ASP A 712 22.07 28.45 -2.28
CA ASP A 712 21.75 29.85 -2.40
C ASP A 712 21.40 30.44 -1.04
N THR A 713 22.06 31.50 -0.61
CA THR A 713 21.73 32.28 0.59
C THR A 713 20.91 33.47 0.18
N ASP A 714 19.58 33.42 0.39
CA ASP A 714 18.66 34.51 0.05
C ASP A 714 19.04 35.78 0.78
N TYR A 715 19.25 35.64 2.06
CA TYR A 715 19.73 36.70 2.94
C TYR A 715 20.32 36.15 4.24
N ARG A 716 21.22 36.89 4.82
CA ARG A 716 21.68 36.75 6.19
C ARG A 716 21.81 38.12 6.81
N PHE A 717 21.13 38.32 7.91
CA PHE A 717 21.13 39.56 8.67
C PHE A 717 21.77 39.34 10.03
N ASN A 718 22.67 40.25 10.45
CA ASN A 718 23.40 40.18 11.69
C ASN A 718 23.32 41.52 12.43
N VAL A 719 23.13 41.47 13.75
CA VAL A 719 23.19 42.61 14.66
C VAL A 719 23.92 42.23 15.91
N GLY A 720 24.81 43.08 16.37
CA GLY A 720 25.55 42.82 17.61
C GLY A 720 25.96 44.07 18.37
N VAL A 721 26.40 43.82 19.59
CA VAL A 721 26.94 44.83 20.51
C VAL A 721 28.14 44.29 21.24
N ARG A 722 29.17 45.13 21.42
CA ARG A 722 30.34 44.90 22.24
C ARG A 722 30.41 45.95 23.32
N TYR A 723 30.61 45.53 24.55
CA TYR A 723 30.90 46.40 25.69
C TYR A 723 32.35 46.18 26.13
N ALA A 724 33.15 47.23 26.09
CA ALA A 724 34.59 47.17 26.40
C ALA A 724 34.92 47.99 27.64
N TRP A 725 35.92 47.53 28.42
CA TRP A 725 36.39 48.20 29.63
C TRP A 725 37.87 48.04 29.86
#